data_463476e8e77f55fbd1b4c692d9e954dd
#
_entry.id   463476e8e77f55fbd1b4c692d9e954dd
#
_cell.length_a   1.000
_cell.length_b   1.000
_cell.length_c   1.000
_cell.angle_alpha   90.00
_cell.angle_beta   90.00
_cell.angle_gamma   90.00
#
_symmetry.space_group_name_H-M   'P 1'
#
loop_
_entity.id
_entity.type
_entity.pdbx_description
1 polymer ?
#
loop_
_entity_poly.entity_id
_entity_poly.type
_entity_poly.pdbx_seq_one_letter_code
_entity_poly.pdbx_strand_id
1 'polypeptide(L)'
;MAFCVGVVGAGMLRLSGGEGIALSETGGWRRDDRVSMATAQPYGSGFARDGEAAVCTNADAKGASGLGWSLSLNQSVAAPVRFTAEGLSEQPPSGGRFELYADVDYMDGTTDWALKAPFCADPSAGWTQPTLMLDGKPIKRLSVYTMLRETAGVVRFRNPRLDTYVPGDDGARLDGVFVQSNARLADAALLLRDVGRNTGFAPFRAGTCHGVKAVETQTREGAAVRHRVRLEVAPTTEDRALTLVYALPLEAGELTWFADPRHARVVTAKDGEQRVARPVPYGQLALSLWPFAACSVAGRGQALAVDLAAPAVYRVALNPELRLLYIAFDVALAPEKNTAEVGFVTFPFAARDGFRGALAAWGALEPSAVENRMEKIGLWDAFTRIDKIPNYEDFHFAFVEEDQWEAPWYDAHGFYSFKYTEPSSWWMRLNGKDGNLPTYAECVAEATRRAAKGEEAALSWQTGAAMDAYGRRIGHIQSTAWTPSGIMWSINSAPGIKGEVTDYKRKLSVARFEKMYGETTYPKGVDGEYIDSSEMGFMIGADYDRAHFSAMETPLCWSGPSNRVCISGGLVSYEYARSIRRRLDAYGRRVMANSTPKKMALIVPWVDVPGTEVAWHQGGKWTPTPHDEMIYWRAIAGRKPYCLLQNANYKTFTRELVVRYMERALAYGMLPGFFSDDGYTDRYFENPAYYERDRDLFRKYVPLAIEVATAGWRPVRTLVSCSDEEVFVEQFGDRYATVFNASVSSEKRVTLRSARASAAERVTGATCAFAGGCAVLEIPPESVRLLDFGTTPQKGVPLTGKEQSK
;
A
#
# COMPACT_ATOMS: atom_id res chain seq x y z
N MET A 1 -21.72 29.29 -5.84
CA MET A 1 -22.92 28.76 -6.56
C MET A 1 -23.27 27.44 -5.91
N ALA A 2 -24.41 27.38 -5.24
CA ALA A 2 -24.86 26.17 -4.55
C ALA A 2 -25.39 25.18 -5.58
N PHE A 3 -24.76 24.01 -5.67
CA PHE A 3 -25.28 22.89 -6.42
C PHE A 3 -26.36 22.20 -5.55
N CYS A 4 -27.60 22.30 -5.96
CA CYS A 4 -28.68 21.46 -5.45
C CYS A 4 -28.42 20.02 -5.88
N VAL A 5 -28.02 19.16 -4.93
CA VAL A 5 -28.04 17.72 -5.10
C VAL A 5 -29.49 17.27 -4.99
N GLY A 6 -30.08 16.92 -6.12
CA GLY A 6 -31.40 16.29 -6.15
C GLY A 6 -31.28 14.88 -5.57
N VAL A 7 -31.79 14.67 -4.38
CA VAL A 7 -32.02 13.34 -3.83
C VAL A 7 -33.13 12.69 -4.65
N VAL A 8 -32.76 11.85 -5.60
CA VAL A 8 -33.72 10.95 -6.27
C VAL A 8 -33.89 9.74 -5.33
N GLY A 9 -35.14 9.49 -4.96
CA GLY A 9 -35.55 8.56 -3.93
C GLY A 9 -34.90 7.19 -3.99
N ALA A 10 -34.64 6.65 -2.80
CA ALA A 10 -34.17 5.31 -2.57
C ALA A 10 -35.11 4.27 -3.19
N GLY A 11 -34.84 3.90 -4.44
CA GLY A 11 -35.46 2.73 -5.03
C GLY A 11 -34.82 1.50 -4.44
N MET A 12 -35.52 0.76 -3.58
CA MET A 12 -35.10 -0.59 -3.22
C MET A 12 -35.06 -1.42 -4.50
N LEU A 13 -33.86 -1.66 -5.01
CA LEU A 13 -33.65 -2.63 -6.08
C LEU A 13 -33.94 -4.02 -5.51
N ARG A 14 -34.94 -4.68 -6.08
CA ARG A 14 -35.15 -6.13 -5.86
C ARG A 14 -33.92 -6.84 -6.45
N LEU A 15 -33.16 -7.51 -5.61
CA LEU A 15 -32.18 -8.49 -6.04
C LEU A 15 -32.96 -9.57 -6.83
N SER A 16 -32.87 -9.51 -8.16
CA SER A 16 -33.51 -10.49 -9.03
C SER A 16 -32.84 -11.84 -8.82
N GLY A 17 -33.50 -12.73 -8.11
CA GLY A 17 -33.08 -14.12 -7.98
C GLY A 17 -33.27 -14.85 -9.30
N GLY A 18 -32.24 -14.88 -10.12
CA GLY A 18 -32.15 -15.84 -11.21
C GLY A 18 -31.96 -17.25 -10.62
N GLU A 19 -32.84 -18.17 -10.99
CA GLU A 19 -32.65 -19.59 -10.68
C GLU A 19 -31.36 -20.10 -11.34
N GLY A 20 -30.48 -20.70 -10.55
CA GLY A 20 -29.63 -21.75 -11.08
C GLY A 20 -28.23 -21.45 -11.53
N ILE A 21 -27.47 -20.53 -10.86
CA ILE A 21 -26.02 -20.54 -11.03
C ILE A 21 -25.36 -20.90 -9.71
N ALA A 22 -24.97 -22.16 -9.57
CA ALA A 22 -24.17 -22.58 -8.43
C ALA A 22 -22.71 -22.20 -8.68
N LEU A 23 -22.27 -21.04 -8.20
CA LEU A 23 -20.86 -20.75 -7.97
C LEU A 23 -20.39 -21.53 -6.72
N SER A 24 -20.83 -22.78 -6.62
CA SER A 24 -20.44 -23.67 -5.53
C SER A 24 -18.99 -24.11 -5.75
N GLU A 25 -18.27 -24.20 -4.64
CA GLU A 25 -16.92 -24.74 -4.64
C GLU A 25 -16.92 -26.16 -5.24
N THR A 26 -16.01 -26.43 -6.21
CA THR A 26 -15.82 -27.75 -6.80
C THR A 26 -14.48 -28.30 -6.38
N GLY A 27 -14.45 -29.51 -5.85
CA GLY A 27 -13.24 -30.17 -5.35
C GLY A 27 -13.24 -30.36 -3.85
N GLY A 28 -12.08 -30.59 -3.28
CA GLY A 28 -11.95 -30.77 -1.84
C GLY A 28 -10.51 -30.93 -1.36
N TRP A 29 -10.33 -30.73 -0.07
CA TRP A 29 -9.05 -30.91 0.59
C TRP A 29 -8.73 -32.39 0.77
N ARG A 30 -7.50 -32.78 0.40
CA ARG A 30 -6.96 -34.12 0.61
C ARG A 30 -5.69 -34.04 1.44
N ARG A 31 -5.60 -34.87 2.47
CA ARG A 31 -4.37 -35.01 3.26
C ARG A 31 -3.26 -35.64 2.42
N ASP A 32 -2.08 -35.10 2.53
CA ASP A 32 -0.86 -35.66 1.97
C ASP A 32 -0.09 -36.42 3.07
N ASP A 33 -0.20 -37.75 3.04
CA ASP A 33 0.40 -38.62 4.07
C ASP A 33 1.94 -38.62 4.05
N ARG A 34 2.57 -38.00 3.04
CA ARG A 34 4.03 -37.80 3.01
C ARG A 34 4.49 -36.79 4.07
N VAL A 35 3.57 -36.02 4.69
CA VAL A 35 3.87 -35.10 5.80
C VAL A 35 3.28 -35.67 7.09
N SER A 36 4.16 -36.22 7.90
CA SER A 36 3.82 -36.80 9.21
C SER A 36 5.03 -36.80 10.13
N MET A 37 4.88 -37.04 11.41
CA MET A 37 6.01 -37.22 12.32
C MET A 37 6.93 -38.36 11.90
N ALA A 38 6.37 -39.41 11.31
CA ALA A 38 7.14 -40.60 10.87
C ALA A 38 8.09 -40.29 9.70
N THR A 39 7.68 -39.38 8.80
CA THR A 39 8.45 -39.01 7.58
C THR A 39 9.33 -37.78 7.76
N ALA A 40 9.23 -37.13 8.92
CA ALA A 40 9.97 -35.92 9.22
C ALA A 40 11.49 -36.12 9.21
N GLN A 41 12.20 -35.21 8.57
CA GLN A 41 13.67 -35.12 8.63
C GLN A 41 14.07 -34.06 9.65
N PRO A 42 15.08 -34.32 10.50
CA PRO A 42 15.63 -33.30 11.37
C PRO A 42 16.15 -32.11 10.58
N TYR A 43 15.83 -30.90 11.05
CA TYR A 43 16.37 -29.65 10.53
C TYR A 43 17.33 -29.04 11.57
N GLY A 44 18.59 -28.80 11.18
CA GLY A 44 19.60 -28.25 12.07
C GLY A 44 20.05 -29.22 13.17
N SER A 45 20.45 -28.66 14.32
CA SER A 45 20.95 -29.42 15.50
C SER A 45 20.01 -29.17 16.71
N GLY A 46 20.13 -30.00 17.75
CA GLY A 46 19.31 -29.83 18.96
C GLY A 46 17.93 -30.49 18.90
N PHE A 47 17.76 -31.44 18.00
CA PHE A 47 16.52 -32.22 17.87
C PHE A 47 16.58 -33.51 18.70
N ALA A 48 15.46 -33.79 19.37
CA ALA A 48 15.21 -35.09 20.02
C ALA A 48 13.72 -35.48 19.86
N ARG A 49 13.45 -36.79 19.82
CA ARG A 49 12.06 -37.28 19.89
C ARG A 49 11.68 -37.57 21.32
N ASP A 50 10.47 -37.18 21.70
CA ASP A 50 9.85 -37.46 22.99
C ASP A 50 8.40 -37.88 22.77
N GLY A 51 8.16 -39.19 22.71
CA GLY A 51 6.87 -39.76 22.34
C GLY A 51 6.42 -39.32 20.95
N GLU A 52 5.23 -38.73 20.88
CA GLU A 52 4.63 -38.22 19.62
C GLU A 52 5.09 -36.83 19.24
N ALA A 53 5.94 -36.20 20.06
CA ALA A 53 6.44 -34.85 19.80
C ALA A 53 7.94 -34.85 19.45
N ALA A 54 8.37 -33.81 18.79
CA ALA A 54 9.78 -33.47 18.62
C ALA A 54 10.14 -32.32 19.57
N VAL A 55 11.21 -32.48 20.34
CA VAL A 55 11.79 -31.43 21.18
C VAL A 55 12.92 -30.77 20.41
N CYS A 56 12.87 -29.46 20.27
CA CYS A 56 13.87 -28.67 19.60
C CYS A 56 14.47 -27.67 20.58
N THR A 57 15.81 -27.73 20.73
CA THR A 57 16.56 -26.90 21.69
C THR A 57 17.65 -26.12 20.97
N ASN A 58 17.67 -24.82 21.12
CA ASN A 58 18.77 -23.96 20.73
C ASN A 58 19.39 -23.33 21.97
N ALA A 59 20.70 -23.43 22.09
CA ALA A 59 21.42 -22.84 23.20
C ALA A 59 21.65 -21.34 23.05
N ASP A 60 21.70 -20.85 21.83
CA ASP A 60 21.97 -19.47 21.51
C ASP A 60 21.27 -19.02 20.22
N ALA A 61 21.46 -17.75 19.83
CA ALA A 61 20.89 -17.15 18.63
C ALA A 61 21.47 -17.65 17.30
N LYS A 62 22.49 -18.51 17.32
CA LYS A 62 23.04 -19.15 16.12
C LYS A 62 22.42 -20.53 15.87
N GLY A 63 21.69 -21.05 16.85
CA GLY A 63 21.03 -22.35 16.77
C GLY A 63 19.92 -22.38 15.74
N ALA A 64 19.76 -23.57 15.15
CA ALA A 64 18.62 -23.88 14.30
C ALA A 64 18.23 -25.34 14.56
N SER A 65 16.94 -25.58 14.88
CA SER A 65 16.40 -26.90 15.10
C SER A 65 14.94 -27.00 14.66
N GLY A 66 14.51 -28.17 14.21
CA GLY A 66 13.15 -28.36 13.73
C GLY A 66 12.96 -29.65 12.94
N LEU A 67 11.87 -29.71 12.22
CA LEU A 67 11.48 -30.77 11.33
C LEU A 67 11.27 -30.25 9.92
N GLY A 68 11.61 -31.02 8.89
CA GLY A 68 11.45 -30.64 7.49
C GLY A 68 10.91 -31.76 6.62
N TRP A 69 10.23 -31.37 5.55
CA TRP A 69 9.72 -32.24 4.49
C TRP A 69 9.90 -31.55 3.14
N SER A 70 10.29 -32.32 2.11
CA SER A 70 10.37 -31.85 0.72
C SER A 70 9.51 -32.74 -0.17
N LEU A 71 8.64 -32.10 -0.96
CA LEU A 71 7.64 -32.77 -1.79
C LEU A 71 7.66 -32.20 -3.21
N SER A 72 7.55 -33.09 -4.20
CA SER A 72 7.21 -32.71 -5.57
C SER A 72 5.68 -32.79 -5.69
N LEU A 73 5.04 -31.66 -5.94
CA LEU A 73 3.60 -31.55 -6.12
C LEU A 73 3.24 -31.57 -7.61
N ASN A 74 4.05 -30.90 -8.45
CA ASN A 74 3.87 -30.79 -9.91
C ASN A 74 2.40 -30.46 -10.29
N GLN A 75 1.86 -29.45 -9.65
CA GLN A 75 0.48 -29.03 -9.89
C GLN A 75 0.29 -28.59 -11.35
N SER A 76 -0.71 -29.12 -12.03
CA SER A 76 -1.08 -28.72 -13.40
C SER A 76 -1.79 -27.36 -13.43
N VAL A 77 -2.50 -27.04 -12.34
CA VAL A 77 -3.16 -25.75 -12.12
C VAL A 77 -2.84 -25.27 -10.70
N ALA A 78 -2.87 -23.96 -10.49
CA ALA A 78 -2.69 -23.41 -9.15
C ALA A 78 -3.81 -23.90 -8.23
N ALA A 79 -3.45 -24.62 -7.19
CA ALA A 79 -4.39 -25.14 -6.21
C ALA A 79 -3.82 -24.92 -4.80
N PRO A 80 -4.65 -24.46 -3.85
CA PRO A 80 -4.19 -24.17 -2.50
C PRO A 80 -3.56 -25.37 -1.81
N VAL A 81 -2.54 -25.08 -1.01
CA VAL A 81 -1.88 -26.04 -0.12
C VAL A 81 -1.89 -25.46 1.28
N ARG A 82 -2.26 -26.27 2.26
CA ARG A 82 -2.32 -25.88 3.67
C ARG A 82 -1.38 -26.73 4.51
N PHE A 83 -0.42 -26.08 5.16
CA PHE A 83 0.48 -26.73 6.10
C PHE A 83 0.16 -26.30 7.53
N THR A 84 0.00 -27.26 8.44
CA THR A 84 -0.26 -27.03 9.86
C THR A 84 0.63 -27.92 10.70
N ALA A 85 0.96 -27.49 11.90
CA ALA A 85 1.51 -28.32 12.97
C ALA A 85 1.16 -27.68 14.32
N GLU A 86 1.20 -28.47 15.39
CA GLU A 86 1.08 -27.93 16.74
C GLU A 86 2.47 -27.65 17.31
N GLY A 87 2.62 -26.48 17.93
CA GLY A 87 3.84 -26.05 18.62
C GLY A 87 3.58 -25.60 20.05
N LEU A 88 4.48 -25.95 20.95
CA LEU A 88 4.48 -25.56 22.34
C LEU A 88 5.82 -24.92 22.69
N SER A 89 5.81 -23.76 23.31
CA SER A 89 7.00 -23.14 23.87
C SER A 89 7.17 -23.59 25.32
N GLU A 90 8.30 -24.22 25.64
CA GLU A 90 8.63 -24.56 27.05
C GLU A 90 9.56 -23.50 27.65
N GLN A 91 10.56 -23.06 26.89
CA GLN A 91 11.38 -21.90 27.19
C GLN A 91 11.21 -20.90 26.06
N PRO A 92 10.58 -19.74 26.34
CA PRO A 92 10.20 -18.83 25.28
C PRO A 92 11.42 -18.31 24.54
N PRO A 93 11.38 -18.34 23.20
CA PRO A 93 12.40 -17.71 22.41
C PRO A 93 12.47 -16.22 22.73
N SER A 94 13.67 -15.69 22.97
CA SER A 94 13.90 -14.28 23.30
C SER A 94 13.85 -13.34 22.08
N GLY A 95 13.59 -13.89 20.92
CA GLY A 95 13.58 -13.27 19.61
C GLY A 95 13.67 -14.38 18.56
N GLY A 96 14.08 -14.04 17.33
CA GLY A 96 14.26 -15.05 16.29
C GLY A 96 12.94 -15.68 15.82
N ARG A 97 13.00 -16.93 15.39
CA ARG A 97 11.91 -17.58 14.64
C ARG A 97 11.44 -18.88 15.29
N PHE A 98 10.19 -18.88 15.74
CA PHE A 98 9.44 -20.05 16.14
C PHE A 98 8.19 -20.12 15.24
N GLU A 99 8.31 -20.89 14.12
CA GLU A 99 7.37 -20.73 13.01
C GLU A 99 7.17 -22.02 12.17
N LEU A 100 6.03 -22.08 11.47
CA LEU A 100 5.91 -22.85 10.24
C LEU A 100 6.61 -22.06 9.14
N TYR A 101 7.32 -22.76 8.28
CA TYR A 101 8.11 -22.13 7.21
C TYR A 101 8.00 -22.93 5.93
N ALA A 102 8.01 -22.24 4.79
CA ALA A 102 8.03 -22.90 3.48
C ALA A 102 8.89 -22.17 2.48
N ASP A 103 9.56 -22.97 1.63
CA ASP A 103 10.17 -22.58 0.37
C ASP A 103 9.44 -23.27 -0.78
N VAL A 104 9.11 -22.51 -1.82
CA VAL A 104 8.26 -22.96 -2.93
C VAL A 104 8.94 -22.71 -4.26
N ASP A 105 9.09 -23.77 -5.06
CA ASP A 105 9.43 -23.66 -6.49
C ASP A 105 8.13 -23.81 -7.30
N TYR A 106 7.87 -22.89 -8.20
CA TYR A 106 6.70 -22.90 -9.06
C TYR A 106 6.96 -23.53 -10.43
N MET A 107 5.88 -23.93 -11.11
CA MET A 107 5.95 -24.51 -12.44
C MET A 107 6.43 -23.51 -13.52
N ASP A 108 6.30 -22.21 -13.28
CA ASP A 108 6.80 -21.14 -14.15
C ASP A 108 8.30 -20.84 -13.95
N GLY A 109 8.97 -21.59 -13.07
CA GLY A 109 10.39 -21.45 -12.77
C GLY A 109 10.71 -20.36 -11.74
N THR A 110 9.73 -19.65 -11.25
CA THR A 110 9.91 -18.69 -10.14
C THR A 110 9.93 -19.41 -8.79
N THR A 111 10.47 -18.74 -7.78
CA THR A 111 10.57 -19.26 -6.40
C THR A 111 10.11 -18.22 -5.40
N ASP A 112 9.44 -18.66 -4.33
CA ASP A 112 9.20 -17.88 -3.14
C ASP A 112 9.89 -18.53 -1.94
N TRP A 113 10.62 -17.71 -1.20
CA TRP A 113 11.39 -18.15 -0.03
C TRP A 113 10.83 -17.51 1.23
N ALA A 114 10.98 -18.23 2.34
CA ALA A 114 10.66 -17.72 3.67
C ALA A 114 9.17 -17.35 3.88
N LEU A 115 8.26 -18.08 3.24
CA LEU A 115 6.84 -18.00 3.59
C LEU A 115 6.65 -18.61 4.97
N LYS A 116 5.91 -17.94 5.87
CA LYS A 116 5.91 -18.30 7.28
C LYS A 116 4.60 -18.01 8.01
N ALA A 117 4.35 -18.81 9.06
CA ALA A 117 3.30 -18.57 10.04
C ALA A 117 3.84 -18.85 11.46
N PRO A 118 3.90 -17.83 12.34
CA PRO A 118 4.51 -17.99 13.66
C PRO A 118 3.65 -18.80 14.63
N PHE A 119 4.32 -19.55 15.50
CA PHE A 119 3.72 -20.13 16.70
C PHE A 119 3.69 -19.10 17.84
N CYS A 120 2.85 -19.34 18.83
CA CYS A 120 2.89 -18.55 20.06
C CYS A 120 4.14 -18.89 20.88
N ALA A 121 4.91 -17.87 21.22
CA ALA A 121 6.09 -18.01 22.05
C ALA A 121 5.79 -17.99 23.55
N ASP A 122 4.56 -17.66 23.97
CA ASP A 122 4.14 -17.64 25.36
C ASP A 122 3.86 -19.08 25.85
N PRO A 123 4.61 -19.59 26.86
CA PRO A 123 4.35 -20.91 27.40
C PRO A 123 2.94 -21.11 27.96
N SER A 124 2.32 -20.04 28.45
CA SER A 124 0.97 -20.10 29.03
C SER A 124 -0.13 -20.36 28.01
N ALA A 125 0.16 -20.12 26.71
CA ALA A 125 -0.77 -20.40 25.63
C ALA A 125 -0.97 -21.91 25.35
N GLY A 126 -0.10 -22.77 25.90
CA GLY A 126 -0.13 -24.21 25.62
C GLY A 126 0.19 -24.52 24.15
N TRP A 127 -0.37 -25.63 23.65
CA TRP A 127 -0.21 -26.01 22.26
C TRP A 127 -0.96 -25.05 21.32
N THR A 128 -0.25 -24.45 20.37
CA THR A 128 -0.83 -23.57 19.36
C THR A 128 -0.65 -24.17 17.97
N GLN A 129 -1.61 -23.93 17.07
CA GLN A 129 -1.62 -24.50 15.72
C GLN A 129 -1.82 -23.40 14.66
N PRO A 130 -0.74 -22.75 14.23
CA PRO A 130 -0.80 -21.87 13.08
C PRO A 130 -1.10 -22.64 11.78
N THR A 131 -1.57 -21.90 10.78
CA THR A 131 -1.79 -22.41 9.42
C THR A 131 -0.94 -21.61 8.47
N LEU A 132 -0.20 -22.29 7.60
CA LEU A 132 0.49 -21.70 6.46
C LEU A 132 -0.26 -22.07 5.18
N MET A 133 -0.89 -21.06 4.57
CA MET A 133 -1.59 -21.21 3.27
C MET A 133 -0.68 -20.79 2.14
N LEU A 134 -0.58 -21.65 1.12
CA LEU A 134 0.17 -21.42 -0.10
C LEU A 134 -0.82 -21.47 -1.26
N ASP A 135 -0.93 -20.38 -2.01
CA ASP A 135 -1.85 -20.26 -3.15
C ASP A 135 -1.30 -19.27 -4.19
N GLY A 136 -1.90 -19.23 -5.34
CA GLY A 136 -1.61 -18.21 -6.36
C GLY A 136 -0.94 -18.74 -7.62
N LYS A 137 0.02 -19.67 -7.51
CA LYS A 137 0.73 -20.27 -8.65
C LYS A 137 0.78 -21.78 -8.54
N PRO A 138 0.87 -22.53 -9.68
CA PRO A 138 1.09 -23.96 -9.65
C PRO A 138 2.43 -24.32 -9.03
N ILE A 139 2.40 -25.10 -7.95
CA ILE A 139 3.60 -25.49 -7.20
C ILE A 139 4.24 -26.71 -7.87
N LYS A 140 5.54 -26.60 -8.16
CA LYS A 140 6.39 -27.70 -8.65
C LYS A 140 6.94 -28.49 -7.48
N ARG A 141 7.63 -27.82 -6.58
CA ARG A 141 8.24 -28.41 -5.38
C ARG A 141 7.96 -27.53 -4.17
N LEU A 142 7.72 -28.18 -3.05
CA LEU A 142 7.44 -27.54 -1.78
C LEU A 142 8.34 -28.14 -0.70
N SER A 143 9.07 -27.30 0.01
CA SER A 143 9.76 -27.64 1.23
C SER A 143 9.08 -26.92 2.41
N VAL A 144 8.60 -27.71 3.40
CA VAL A 144 7.94 -27.16 4.59
C VAL A 144 8.68 -27.57 5.85
N TYR A 145 8.65 -26.68 6.84
CA TYR A 145 9.38 -26.87 8.09
C TYR A 145 8.57 -26.39 9.28
N THR A 146 8.76 -27.07 10.43
CA THR A 146 8.53 -26.49 11.75
C THR A 146 9.88 -26.13 12.31
N MET A 147 10.12 -24.89 12.74
CA MET A 147 11.49 -24.50 13.11
C MET A 147 11.55 -23.56 14.32
N LEU A 148 12.65 -23.70 15.04
CA LEU A 148 13.19 -22.74 15.99
C LEU A 148 14.56 -22.34 15.50
N ARG A 149 14.75 -21.07 15.14
CA ARG A 149 16.07 -20.58 14.68
C ARG A 149 16.32 -19.11 15.03
N GLU A 150 17.59 -18.73 15.02
CA GLU A 150 18.05 -17.36 15.34
C GLU A 150 17.64 -16.91 16.75
N THR A 151 17.44 -17.88 17.67
CA THR A 151 17.06 -17.65 19.06
C THR A 151 17.45 -18.82 19.93
N ALA A 152 17.76 -18.56 21.19
CA ALA A 152 17.80 -19.61 22.23
C ALA A 152 16.38 -19.97 22.64
N GLY A 153 16.16 -21.20 23.07
CA GLY A 153 14.87 -21.65 23.56
C GLY A 153 14.68 -23.16 23.51
N VAL A 154 13.56 -23.62 24.08
CA VAL A 154 13.11 -25.02 24.01
C VAL A 154 11.65 -25.04 23.56
N VAL A 155 11.37 -25.71 22.46
CA VAL A 155 10.03 -25.83 21.90
C VAL A 155 9.72 -27.27 21.52
N ARG A 156 8.43 -27.59 21.45
CA ARG A 156 7.96 -28.90 20.98
C ARG A 156 7.08 -28.75 19.75
N PHE A 157 7.15 -29.72 18.84
CA PHE A 157 6.29 -29.84 17.67
C PHE A 157 5.64 -31.22 17.61
N ARG A 158 4.37 -31.23 17.20
CA ARG A 158 3.62 -32.48 16.91
C ARG A 158 2.55 -32.26 15.84
N ASN A 159 1.93 -33.33 15.38
CA ASN A 159 0.80 -33.32 14.47
C ASN A 159 1.04 -32.49 13.17
N PRO A 160 2.21 -32.61 12.50
CA PRO A 160 2.40 -31.96 11.22
C PRO A 160 1.41 -32.54 10.20
N ARG A 161 0.81 -31.65 9.42
CA ARG A 161 -0.19 -32.02 8.42
C ARG A 161 -0.09 -31.11 7.20
N LEU A 162 -0.08 -31.72 6.03
CA LEU A 162 -0.23 -31.04 4.75
C LEU A 162 -1.53 -31.48 4.10
N ASP A 163 -2.33 -30.51 3.69
CA ASP A 163 -3.51 -30.75 2.87
C ASP A 163 -3.33 -30.06 1.53
N THR A 164 -3.64 -30.74 0.44
CA THR A 164 -3.65 -30.18 -0.90
C THR A 164 -5.10 -30.09 -1.37
N TYR A 165 -5.45 -28.99 -2.01
CA TYR A 165 -6.76 -28.87 -2.63
C TYR A 165 -6.73 -29.56 -3.99
N VAL A 166 -7.69 -30.46 -4.23
CA VAL A 166 -7.89 -31.10 -5.52
C VAL A 166 -9.10 -30.45 -6.17
N PRO A 167 -8.92 -29.69 -7.28
CA PRO A 167 -10.02 -29.09 -8.01
C PRO A 167 -10.97 -30.14 -8.56
N GLY A 168 -12.25 -29.79 -8.71
CA GLY A 168 -13.17 -30.59 -9.52
C GLY A 168 -12.80 -30.45 -11.02
N ASP A 169 -13.24 -31.43 -11.82
CA ASP A 169 -12.86 -31.54 -13.24
C ASP A 169 -13.33 -30.34 -14.11
N ASP A 170 -14.36 -29.61 -13.68
CA ASP A 170 -14.93 -28.45 -14.37
C ASP A 170 -14.69 -27.11 -13.62
N GLY A 171 -13.58 -26.98 -12.89
CA GLY A 171 -13.35 -25.84 -12.02
C GLY A 171 -12.73 -24.62 -12.71
N ALA A 172 -13.46 -23.50 -12.75
CA ALA A 172 -12.92 -22.17 -12.90
C ALA A 172 -12.54 -21.60 -11.53
N ARG A 173 -11.84 -20.47 -11.47
CA ARG A 173 -11.51 -19.81 -10.20
C ARG A 173 -12.19 -18.44 -10.12
N LEU A 174 -12.82 -18.14 -9.00
CA LEU A 174 -13.29 -16.80 -8.65
C LEU A 174 -12.64 -16.39 -7.32
N ASP A 175 -11.81 -15.37 -7.36
CA ASP A 175 -11.02 -14.89 -6.20
C ASP A 175 -10.28 -16.01 -5.47
N GLY A 176 -9.65 -16.88 -6.26
CA GLY A 176 -8.90 -18.02 -5.76
C GLY A 176 -9.75 -19.28 -5.42
N VAL A 177 -11.06 -19.17 -5.34
CA VAL A 177 -11.97 -20.28 -5.04
C VAL A 177 -12.40 -21.00 -6.30
N PHE A 178 -12.33 -22.32 -6.31
CA PHE A 178 -12.81 -23.13 -7.41
C PHE A 178 -14.33 -23.14 -7.48
N VAL A 179 -14.86 -22.75 -8.62
CA VAL A 179 -16.29 -22.72 -8.95
C VAL A 179 -16.52 -23.44 -10.29
N GLN A 180 -17.78 -23.79 -10.60
CA GLN A 180 -18.08 -24.44 -11.86
C GLN A 180 -17.70 -23.55 -13.06
N SER A 181 -16.95 -24.09 -14.02
CA SER A 181 -16.44 -23.34 -15.18
C SER A 181 -17.55 -22.84 -16.12
N ASN A 182 -18.71 -23.49 -16.12
CA ASN A 182 -19.88 -23.11 -16.90
C ASN A 182 -20.78 -22.07 -16.19
N ALA A 183 -20.43 -21.67 -14.96
CA ALA A 183 -21.18 -20.64 -14.23
C ALA A 183 -21.19 -19.32 -15.02
N ARG A 184 -22.36 -18.75 -15.19
CA ARG A 184 -22.56 -17.44 -15.85
C ARG A 184 -23.53 -16.61 -15.05
N LEU A 185 -23.22 -15.33 -14.89
CA LEU A 185 -24.16 -14.35 -14.35
C LEU A 185 -24.84 -13.65 -15.52
N ALA A 186 -26.18 -13.57 -15.49
CA ALA A 186 -26.95 -12.79 -16.46
C ALA A 186 -26.81 -11.29 -16.19
N ASP A 187 -26.84 -10.92 -14.90
CA ASP A 187 -26.75 -9.54 -14.42
C ASP A 187 -25.66 -9.41 -13.37
N ALA A 188 -25.27 -8.17 -13.07
CA ALA A 188 -24.35 -7.89 -11.98
C ALA A 188 -24.93 -8.39 -10.64
N ALA A 189 -24.10 -9.01 -9.82
CA ALA A 189 -24.54 -9.64 -8.59
C ALA A 189 -23.56 -9.43 -7.42
N LEU A 190 -24.15 -9.31 -6.23
CA LEU A 190 -23.43 -9.46 -4.96
C LEU A 190 -23.40 -10.93 -4.57
N LEU A 191 -22.20 -11.45 -4.31
CA LEU A 191 -21.96 -12.81 -3.88
C LEU A 191 -21.25 -12.78 -2.53
N LEU A 192 -21.62 -13.69 -1.63
CA LEU A 192 -20.98 -13.82 -0.33
C LEU A 192 -20.41 -15.23 -0.14
N ARG A 193 -19.20 -15.28 0.38
CA ARG A 193 -18.58 -16.49 0.91
C ARG A 193 -18.35 -16.34 2.41
N ASP A 194 -18.74 -17.31 3.19
CA ASP A 194 -18.33 -17.42 4.60
C ASP A 194 -17.06 -18.26 4.67
N VAL A 195 -15.93 -17.57 4.77
CA VAL A 195 -14.60 -18.19 4.80
C VAL A 195 -14.41 -18.99 6.08
N GLY A 196 -14.87 -18.45 7.21
CA GLY A 196 -14.78 -19.12 8.51
C GLY A 196 -15.54 -20.45 8.54
N ARG A 197 -16.64 -20.55 7.79
CA ARG A 197 -17.46 -21.76 7.67
C ARG A 197 -17.17 -22.59 6.42
N ASN A 198 -16.16 -22.16 5.65
CA ASN A 198 -15.74 -22.81 4.41
C ASN A 198 -16.90 -23.05 3.42
N THR A 199 -17.76 -22.03 3.21
CA THR A 199 -18.82 -22.09 2.19
C THR A 199 -18.26 -21.66 0.83
N GLY A 200 -18.95 -22.04 -0.25
CA GLY A 200 -18.76 -21.45 -1.58
C GLY A 200 -19.36 -20.04 -1.67
N PHE A 201 -19.19 -19.39 -2.82
CA PHE A 201 -19.88 -18.14 -3.14
C PHE A 201 -21.36 -18.39 -3.42
N ALA A 202 -22.21 -17.62 -2.78
CA ALA A 202 -23.66 -17.67 -3.02
C ALA A 202 -24.24 -16.26 -3.18
N PRO A 203 -25.26 -16.07 -4.06
CA PRO A 203 -25.92 -14.79 -4.20
C PRO A 203 -26.82 -14.51 -2.99
N PHE A 204 -27.05 -13.23 -2.72
CA PHE A 204 -28.07 -12.83 -1.74
C PHE A 204 -29.47 -13.14 -2.28
N ARG A 205 -30.28 -13.81 -1.46
CA ARG A 205 -31.69 -14.08 -1.72
C ARG A 205 -32.53 -13.33 -0.70
N ALA A 206 -33.50 -12.53 -1.18
CA ALA A 206 -34.28 -11.64 -0.34
C ALA A 206 -33.43 -10.79 0.63
N GLY A 207 -32.26 -10.33 0.16
CA GLY A 207 -31.33 -9.51 0.96
C GLY A 207 -30.50 -10.30 1.99
N THR A 208 -30.52 -11.64 1.99
CA THR A 208 -29.78 -12.45 2.97
C THR A 208 -28.99 -13.56 2.29
N CYS A 209 -27.74 -13.78 2.76
CA CYS A 209 -26.88 -14.90 2.36
C CYS A 209 -26.09 -15.39 3.56
N HIS A 210 -26.02 -16.71 3.77
CA HIS A 210 -25.36 -17.35 4.91
C HIS A 210 -25.71 -16.72 6.28
N GLY A 211 -26.97 -16.23 6.43
CA GLY A 211 -27.42 -15.56 7.66
C GLY A 211 -26.91 -14.10 7.80
N VAL A 212 -26.23 -13.58 6.79
CA VAL A 212 -25.81 -12.17 6.72
C VAL A 212 -26.81 -11.39 5.87
N LYS A 213 -27.32 -10.28 6.39
CA LYS A 213 -28.17 -9.34 5.67
C LYS A 213 -27.32 -8.32 4.94
N ALA A 214 -27.66 -8.03 3.68
CA ALA A 214 -27.06 -6.95 2.92
C ALA A 214 -28.12 -5.92 2.50
N VAL A 215 -27.72 -4.64 2.58
CA VAL A 215 -28.48 -3.52 2.03
C VAL A 215 -27.55 -2.75 1.10
N GLU A 216 -27.93 -2.66 -0.17
CA GLU A 216 -27.19 -1.90 -1.17
C GLU A 216 -27.92 -0.58 -1.44
N THR A 217 -27.13 0.49 -1.53
CA THR A 217 -27.59 1.79 -2.05
C THR A 217 -26.72 2.19 -3.23
N GLN A 218 -27.32 2.84 -4.23
CA GLN A 218 -26.62 3.26 -5.43
C GLN A 218 -26.84 4.75 -5.67
N THR A 219 -25.76 5.44 -6.07
CA THR A 219 -25.82 6.84 -6.49
C THR A 219 -25.20 6.97 -7.88
N ARG A 220 -25.90 7.60 -8.80
CA ARG A 220 -25.41 7.82 -10.16
C ARG A 220 -24.67 9.16 -10.26
N GLU A 221 -23.45 9.11 -10.79
CA GLU A 221 -22.59 10.27 -11.03
C GLU A 221 -22.25 10.32 -12.54
N GLY A 222 -23.12 10.97 -13.34
CA GLY A 222 -22.99 10.90 -14.80
C GLY A 222 -23.18 9.48 -15.33
N ALA A 223 -22.14 8.92 -15.96
CA ALA A 223 -22.13 7.55 -16.45
C ALA A 223 -21.62 6.54 -15.41
N ALA A 224 -21.07 7.00 -14.30
CA ALA A 224 -20.61 6.15 -13.21
C ALA A 224 -21.74 5.83 -12.23
N VAL A 225 -21.61 4.70 -11.54
CA VAL A 225 -22.51 4.30 -10.44
C VAL A 225 -21.69 3.97 -9.22
N ARG A 226 -21.92 4.73 -8.15
CA ARG A 226 -21.31 4.49 -6.83
C ARG A 226 -22.23 3.60 -6.00
N HIS A 227 -21.69 2.55 -5.44
CA HIS A 227 -22.38 1.56 -4.66
C HIS A 227 -21.92 1.61 -3.20
N ARG A 228 -22.84 1.47 -2.26
CA ARG A 228 -22.61 1.25 -0.84
C ARG A 228 -23.33 -0.01 -0.42
N VAL A 229 -22.61 -0.93 0.18
CA VAL A 229 -23.16 -2.19 0.68
C VAL A 229 -22.91 -2.28 2.17
N ARG A 230 -23.98 -2.28 2.94
CA ARG A 230 -23.97 -2.53 4.38
C ARG A 230 -24.32 -3.98 4.65
N LEU A 231 -23.42 -4.67 5.33
CA LEU A 231 -23.60 -6.02 5.84
C LEU A 231 -23.95 -5.97 7.32
N GLU A 232 -24.83 -6.88 7.75
CA GLU A 232 -25.25 -6.98 9.16
C GLU A 232 -25.59 -8.42 9.52
N VAL A 233 -25.22 -8.84 10.73
CA VAL A 233 -25.72 -10.08 11.37
C VAL A 233 -26.46 -9.70 12.64
N ALA A 234 -27.42 -10.56 13.03
CA ALA A 234 -28.04 -10.45 14.33
C ALA A 234 -26.95 -10.52 15.43
N PRO A 235 -27.18 -9.96 16.63
CA PRO A 235 -26.25 -10.10 17.72
C PRO A 235 -25.81 -11.56 17.88
N THR A 236 -24.52 -11.80 17.82
CA THR A 236 -23.93 -13.15 17.78
C THR A 236 -22.80 -13.25 18.79
N THR A 237 -22.48 -14.45 19.21
CA THR A 237 -21.26 -14.75 19.97
C THR A 237 -20.14 -15.27 19.09
N GLU A 238 -20.38 -15.43 17.78
CA GLU A 238 -19.47 -16.01 16.83
C GLU A 238 -18.83 -14.93 15.93
N ASP A 239 -17.56 -15.10 15.66
CA ASP A 239 -16.84 -14.35 14.64
C ASP A 239 -17.22 -14.86 13.24
N ARG A 240 -17.35 -13.94 12.28
CA ARG A 240 -17.64 -14.26 10.88
C ARG A 240 -16.55 -13.67 9.99
N ALA A 241 -15.78 -14.53 9.34
CA ALA A 241 -14.82 -14.16 8.30
C ALA A 241 -15.50 -14.32 6.93
N LEU A 242 -15.63 -13.22 6.20
CA LEU A 242 -16.46 -13.15 4.99
C LEU A 242 -15.67 -12.56 3.83
N THR A 243 -15.90 -13.08 2.61
CA THR A 243 -15.53 -12.38 1.37
C THR A 243 -16.80 -12.00 0.61
N LEU A 244 -17.00 -10.69 0.44
CA LEU A 244 -18.07 -10.12 -0.38
C LEU A 244 -17.52 -9.81 -1.77
N VAL A 245 -18.16 -10.32 -2.81
CA VAL A 245 -17.80 -10.04 -4.21
C VAL A 245 -18.95 -9.31 -4.89
N TYR A 246 -18.64 -8.20 -5.56
CA TYR A 246 -19.51 -7.67 -6.59
C TYR A 246 -18.93 -8.08 -7.95
N ALA A 247 -19.71 -8.84 -8.70
CA ALA A 247 -19.32 -9.38 -9.99
C ALA A 247 -20.13 -8.73 -11.11
N LEU A 248 -19.44 -8.10 -12.06
CA LEU A 248 -20.03 -7.45 -13.24
C LEU A 248 -19.80 -8.36 -14.45
N PRO A 249 -20.87 -8.94 -15.04
CA PRO A 249 -20.73 -9.76 -16.24
C PRO A 249 -20.35 -8.93 -17.45
N LEU A 250 -19.49 -9.50 -18.29
CA LEU A 250 -19.00 -8.88 -19.50
C LEU A 250 -19.62 -9.51 -20.73
N GLU A 251 -20.01 -8.69 -21.69
CA GLU A 251 -20.57 -9.13 -22.98
C GLU A 251 -19.61 -10.03 -23.75
N ALA A 252 -20.14 -10.74 -24.75
CA ALA A 252 -19.32 -11.51 -25.68
C ALA A 252 -18.46 -10.59 -26.55
N GLY A 253 -17.30 -11.05 -26.97
CA GLY A 253 -16.36 -10.32 -27.82
C GLY A 253 -14.92 -10.42 -27.33
N GLU A 254 -14.00 -9.84 -28.07
CA GLU A 254 -12.59 -9.76 -27.70
C GLU A 254 -12.44 -8.99 -26.39
N LEU A 255 -11.69 -9.56 -25.46
CA LEU A 255 -11.49 -9.03 -24.13
C LEU A 255 -10.05 -8.58 -23.95
N THR A 256 -9.83 -7.30 -23.70
CA THR A 256 -8.52 -6.74 -23.41
C THR A 256 -8.44 -6.39 -21.93
N TRP A 257 -7.42 -6.91 -21.26
CA TRP A 257 -7.04 -6.54 -19.90
C TRP A 257 -6.01 -5.40 -19.93
N PHE A 258 -6.23 -4.37 -19.12
CA PHE A 258 -5.28 -3.28 -18.89
C PHE A 258 -4.68 -3.46 -17.50
N ALA A 259 -3.44 -3.97 -17.43
CA ALA A 259 -2.80 -4.31 -16.17
C ALA A 259 -2.27 -3.08 -15.42
N ASP A 260 -1.71 -2.13 -16.15
CA ASP A 260 -1.10 -0.90 -15.64
C ASP A 260 -0.96 0.14 -16.77
N PRO A 261 -0.40 1.35 -16.51
CA PRO A 261 -0.27 2.41 -17.52
C PRO A 261 0.51 2.05 -18.78
N ARG A 262 1.19 0.90 -18.82
CA ARG A 262 2.05 0.46 -19.91
C ARG A 262 1.62 -0.85 -20.54
N HIS A 263 1.01 -1.74 -19.77
CA HIS A 263 0.76 -3.10 -20.19
C HIS A 263 -0.73 -3.37 -20.44
N ALA A 264 -1.03 -3.74 -21.65
CA ALA A 264 -2.34 -4.19 -22.07
C ALA A 264 -2.19 -5.50 -22.87
N ARG A 265 -3.11 -6.43 -22.72
CA ARG A 265 -3.11 -7.67 -23.50
C ARG A 265 -4.52 -8.19 -23.75
N VAL A 266 -4.72 -8.81 -24.89
CA VAL A 266 -5.91 -9.63 -25.14
C VAL A 266 -5.83 -10.88 -24.27
N VAL A 267 -6.93 -11.18 -23.58
CA VAL A 267 -7.03 -12.33 -22.68
C VAL A 267 -8.18 -13.25 -23.07
N THR A 268 -8.00 -14.53 -22.82
CA THR A 268 -8.94 -15.62 -23.10
C THR A 268 -9.24 -16.41 -21.84
N ALA A 269 -10.18 -17.32 -21.87
CA ALA A 269 -10.50 -18.23 -20.76
C ALA A 269 -9.27 -18.99 -20.22
N LYS A 270 -8.25 -19.23 -21.07
CA LYS A 270 -7.04 -19.99 -20.71
C LYS A 270 -6.04 -19.18 -19.88
N ASP A 271 -6.17 -17.86 -19.85
CA ASP A 271 -5.22 -16.97 -19.17
C ASP A 271 -5.43 -16.88 -17.65
N GLY A 272 -6.50 -17.50 -17.14
CA GLY A 272 -6.86 -17.44 -15.72
C GLY A 272 -7.23 -16.03 -15.22
N GLU A 273 -7.37 -15.88 -13.91
CA GLU A 273 -7.69 -14.59 -13.30
C GLU A 273 -6.56 -13.58 -13.47
N GLN A 274 -6.95 -12.36 -13.85
CA GLN A 274 -6.05 -11.22 -14.01
C GLN A 274 -6.21 -10.31 -12.80
N ARG A 275 -5.20 -10.27 -11.93
CA ARG A 275 -5.20 -9.41 -10.74
C ARG A 275 -3.79 -9.00 -10.34
N VAL A 276 -3.66 -7.84 -9.71
CA VAL A 276 -2.43 -7.42 -9.05
C VAL A 276 -2.75 -7.18 -7.59
N ALA A 277 -2.56 -8.20 -6.75
CA ALA A 277 -2.69 -8.09 -5.31
C ALA A 277 -1.32 -8.27 -4.66
N ARG A 278 -1.00 -7.45 -3.66
CA ARG A 278 0.22 -7.58 -2.85
C ARG A 278 -0.15 -7.94 -1.42
N PRO A 279 0.65 -8.78 -0.74
CA PRO A 279 0.52 -8.96 0.70
C PRO A 279 0.73 -7.62 1.41
N VAL A 280 -0.21 -7.22 2.27
CA VAL A 280 -0.12 -5.99 3.03
C VAL A 280 -0.58 -6.24 4.46
N PRO A 281 0.23 -5.84 5.41
CA PRO A 281 1.68 -5.93 5.43
C PRO A 281 2.10 -7.36 5.83
N TYR A 282 3.28 -7.74 5.51
CA TYR A 282 3.93 -8.97 5.98
C TYR A 282 3.17 -10.28 5.72
N GLY A 283 2.35 -10.35 4.66
CA GLY A 283 1.73 -11.60 4.20
C GLY A 283 0.45 -12.04 4.91
N GLN A 284 -0.09 -11.25 5.84
CA GLN A 284 -1.32 -11.61 6.55
C GLN A 284 -2.59 -11.21 5.80
N LEU A 285 -2.51 -10.16 4.97
CA LEU A 285 -3.61 -9.63 4.18
C LEU A 285 -3.13 -9.45 2.73
N ALA A 286 -4.04 -9.47 1.77
CA ALA A 286 -3.76 -9.17 0.38
C ALA A 286 -4.65 -8.02 -0.10
N LEU A 287 -4.04 -6.99 -0.68
CA LEU A 287 -4.69 -5.80 -1.18
C LEU A 287 -4.28 -5.56 -2.64
N SER A 288 -5.22 -5.15 -3.49
CA SER A 288 -4.85 -4.71 -4.83
C SER A 288 -4.04 -3.42 -4.77
N LEU A 289 -2.94 -3.38 -5.52
CA LEU A 289 -2.08 -2.20 -5.61
C LEU A 289 -2.86 -1.01 -6.19
N TRP A 290 -3.52 -1.25 -7.34
CA TRP A 290 -4.35 -0.25 -7.99
C TRP A 290 -5.75 -0.19 -7.35
N PRO A 291 -6.34 1.01 -7.21
CA PRO A 291 -7.69 1.15 -6.64
C PRO A 291 -8.80 0.66 -7.58
N PHE A 292 -8.47 0.32 -8.82
CA PHE A 292 -9.43 -0.14 -9.83
C PHE A 292 -8.85 -1.24 -10.72
N ALA A 293 -9.74 -2.02 -11.33
CA ALA A 293 -9.47 -2.87 -12.48
C ALA A 293 -10.11 -2.28 -13.73
N ALA A 294 -9.46 -2.43 -14.88
CA ALA A 294 -9.94 -1.91 -16.16
C ALA A 294 -9.79 -2.95 -17.28
N CYS A 295 -10.84 -3.08 -18.08
CA CYS A 295 -10.84 -3.92 -19.27
C CYS A 295 -11.62 -3.27 -20.41
N SER A 296 -11.49 -3.80 -21.62
CA SER A 296 -12.42 -3.47 -22.69
C SER A 296 -12.99 -4.71 -23.34
N VAL A 297 -14.25 -4.62 -23.74
CA VAL A 297 -14.95 -5.63 -24.51
C VAL A 297 -15.43 -5.00 -25.79
N ALA A 298 -15.07 -5.57 -26.95
CA ALA A 298 -15.45 -5.05 -28.25
C ALA A 298 -15.22 -3.52 -28.37
N GLY A 299 -14.10 -3.02 -27.84
CA GLY A 299 -13.73 -1.60 -27.89
C GLY A 299 -14.44 -0.68 -26.89
N ARG A 300 -15.28 -1.22 -25.99
CA ARG A 300 -15.92 -0.45 -24.90
C ARG A 300 -15.19 -0.67 -23.58
N GLY A 301 -14.68 0.42 -22.99
CA GLY A 301 -13.97 0.39 -21.72
C GLY A 301 -14.91 0.30 -20.52
N GLN A 302 -14.62 -0.62 -19.60
CA GLN A 302 -15.31 -0.83 -18.33
C GLN A 302 -14.29 -0.89 -17.21
N ALA A 303 -14.57 -0.20 -16.11
CA ALA A 303 -13.74 -0.21 -14.92
C ALA A 303 -14.57 -0.34 -13.64
N LEU A 304 -13.94 -0.88 -12.61
CA LEU A 304 -14.52 -1.11 -11.30
C LEU A 304 -13.48 -0.73 -10.25
N ALA A 305 -13.79 0.23 -9.38
CA ALA A 305 -12.88 0.78 -8.37
C ALA A 305 -13.42 0.59 -6.96
N VAL A 306 -12.51 0.51 -5.97
CA VAL A 306 -12.89 0.75 -4.57
C VAL A 306 -13.28 2.21 -4.39
N ASP A 307 -14.32 2.48 -3.60
CA ASP A 307 -14.66 3.83 -3.18
C ASP A 307 -13.78 4.25 -2.00
N LEU A 308 -12.91 5.24 -2.22
CA LEU A 308 -11.97 5.71 -1.22
C LEU A 308 -12.64 6.37 0.01
N ALA A 309 -13.93 6.66 -0.05
CA ALA A 309 -14.68 7.17 1.09
C ALA A 309 -15.23 6.07 2.02
N ALA A 310 -15.32 4.81 1.55
CA ALA A 310 -15.71 3.65 2.37
C ALA A 310 -14.89 2.40 1.99
N PRO A 311 -13.58 2.44 2.20
CA PRO A 311 -12.70 1.34 1.85
C PRO A 311 -12.82 0.18 2.83
N ALA A 312 -12.44 -0.99 2.34
CA ALA A 312 -12.15 -2.17 3.12
C ALA A 312 -10.90 -2.84 2.54
N VAL A 313 -10.47 -3.95 3.06
CA VAL A 313 -9.46 -4.80 2.39
C VAL A 313 -10.08 -5.33 1.11
N TYR A 314 -9.49 -5.01 -0.04
CA TYR A 314 -10.11 -5.28 -1.33
C TYR A 314 -9.15 -5.88 -2.36
N ARG A 315 -9.72 -6.62 -3.30
CA ARG A 315 -9.06 -7.07 -4.52
C ARG A 315 -9.93 -6.74 -5.73
N VAL A 316 -9.33 -6.18 -6.76
CA VAL A 316 -9.99 -5.94 -8.05
C VAL A 316 -9.37 -6.86 -9.10
N ALA A 317 -10.20 -7.47 -9.94
CA ALA A 317 -9.74 -8.48 -10.88
C ALA A 317 -10.66 -8.64 -12.09
N LEU A 318 -10.11 -9.27 -13.13
CA LEU A 318 -10.83 -9.75 -14.28
C LEU A 318 -10.72 -11.29 -14.34
N ASN A 319 -11.85 -11.96 -14.41
CA ASN A 319 -11.91 -13.38 -14.71
C ASN A 319 -12.35 -13.61 -16.16
N PRO A 320 -11.42 -13.95 -17.07
CA PRO A 320 -11.76 -14.12 -18.49
C PRO A 320 -12.60 -15.37 -18.75
N GLU A 321 -12.42 -16.43 -17.97
CA GLU A 321 -13.16 -17.70 -18.12
C GLU A 321 -14.63 -17.52 -17.77
N LEU A 322 -14.93 -16.91 -16.63
CA LEU A 322 -16.28 -16.59 -16.18
C LEU A 322 -16.83 -15.31 -16.83
N ARG A 323 -15.99 -14.57 -17.54
CA ARG A 323 -16.31 -13.25 -18.13
C ARG A 323 -16.85 -12.25 -17.11
N LEU A 324 -16.12 -12.10 -16.01
CA LEU A 324 -16.47 -11.22 -14.89
C LEU A 324 -15.37 -10.19 -14.64
N LEU A 325 -15.73 -8.92 -14.57
CA LEU A 325 -14.97 -7.91 -13.89
C LEU A 325 -15.50 -7.83 -12.45
N TYR A 326 -14.64 -7.93 -11.43
CA TYR A 326 -15.14 -8.00 -10.07
C TYR A 326 -14.26 -7.28 -9.05
N ILE A 327 -14.87 -6.92 -7.92
CA ILE A 327 -14.20 -6.49 -6.71
C ILE A 327 -14.58 -7.43 -5.56
N ALA A 328 -13.59 -7.90 -4.83
CA ALA A 328 -13.76 -8.72 -3.63
C ALA A 328 -13.33 -7.92 -2.40
N PHE A 329 -14.11 -7.98 -1.33
CA PHE A 329 -13.83 -7.36 -0.05
C PHE A 329 -13.71 -8.44 1.03
N ASP A 330 -12.59 -8.44 1.75
CA ASP A 330 -12.46 -9.24 2.96
C ASP A 330 -12.97 -8.43 4.14
N VAL A 331 -14.11 -8.84 4.65
CA VAL A 331 -14.78 -8.20 5.78
C VAL A 331 -15.03 -9.21 6.89
N ALA A 332 -15.07 -8.72 8.11
CA ALA A 332 -15.42 -9.56 9.25
C ALA A 332 -16.48 -8.92 10.12
N LEU A 333 -17.27 -9.75 10.78
CA LEU A 333 -18.27 -9.36 11.76
C LEU A 333 -17.97 -10.11 13.06
N ALA A 334 -18.08 -9.42 14.18
CA ALA A 334 -17.78 -9.95 15.50
C ALA A 334 -18.86 -9.49 16.49
N PRO A 335 -18.94 -10.11 17.70
CA PRO A 335 -19.83 -9.63 18.76
C PRO A 335 -19.68 -8.15 19.08
N GLU A 336 -18.46 -7.63 19.03
CA GLU A 336 -18.14 -6.22 19.30
C GLU A 336 -18.48 -5.28 18.13
N LYS A 337 -18.59 -5.84 16.92
CA LYS A 337 -18.88 -5.09 15.69
C LYS A 337 -19.58 -6.01 14.67
N ASN A 338 -20.90 -6.03 14.73
CA ASN A 338 -21.74 -6.90 13.91
C ASN A 338 -22.21 -6.29 12.59
N THR A 339 -21.61 -5.16 12.19
CA THR A 339 -21.90 -4.48 10.93
C THR A 339 -20.62 -4.12 10.18
N ALA A 340 -20.69 -4.13 8.85
CA ALA A 340 -19.63 -3.64 7.98
C ALA A 340 -20.25 -2.87 6.79
N GLU A 341 -19.56 -1.81 6.33
CA GLU A 341 -19.96 -1.09 5.13
C GLU A 341 -18.78 -1.01 4.17
N VAL A 342 -19.02 -1.31 2.89
CA VAL A 342 -18.01 -1.22 1.83
C VAL A 342 -18.55 -0.39 0.67
N GLY A 343 -17.65 0.30 -0.03
CA GLY A 343 -18.01 1.10 -1.18
C GLY A 343 -17.20 0.74 -2.43
N PHE A 344 -17.84 0.83 -3.59
CA PHE A 344 -17.18 0.68 -4.89
C PHE A 344 -17.90 1.50 -5.96
N VAL A 345 -17.22 1.69 -7.10
CA VAL A 345 -17.73 2.50 -8.22
C VAL A 345 -17.53 1.74 -9.52
N THR A 346 -18.58 1.64 -10.34
CA THR A 346 -18.48 1.15 -11.71
C THR A 346 -18.52 2.33 -12.67
N PHE A 347 -17.65 2.35 -13.69
CA PHE A 347 -17.62 3.46 -14.64
C PHE A 347 -17.07 3.05 -16.00
N PRO A 348 -17.58 3.65 -17.11
CA PRO A 348 -17.02 3.49 -18.43
C PRO A 348 -15.83 4.43 -18.65
N PHE A 349 -14.97 4.09 -19.61
CA PHE A 349 -13.87 4.95 -20.05
C PHE A 349 -13.57 4.77 -21.54
N ALA A 350 -12.76 5.67 -22.10
CA ALA A 350 -12.34 5.59 -23.50
C ALA A 350 -11.30 4.46 -23.69
N ALA A 351 -11.74 3.30 -24.19
CA ALA A 351 -10.90 2.10 -24.33
C ALA A 351 -9.62 2.32 -25.16
N ARG A 352 -9.66 3.23 -26.14
CA ARG A 352 -8.47 3.60 -26.94
C ARG A 352 -7.31 4.14 -26.12
N ASP A 353 -7.58 4.73 -24.97
CA ASP A 353 -6.59 5.31 -24.07
C ASP A 353 -6.11 4.28 -23.01
N GLY A 354 -6.62 3.04 -23.06
CA GLY A 354 -6.23 1.92 -22.22
C GLY A 354 -6.36 2.21 -20.73
N PHE A 355 -5.43 1.68 -19.94
CA PHE A 355 -5.38 1.92 -18.49
C PHE A 355 -5.35 3.42 -18.14
N ARG A 356 -4.63 4.22 -18.93
CA ARG A 356 -4.52 5.67 -18.71
C ARG A 356 -5.86 6.39 -18.88
N GLY A 357 -6.73 5.90 -19.77
CA GLY A 357 -8.11 6.37 -19.92
C GLY A 357 -8.96 6.03 -18.69
N ALA A 358 -8.84 4.82 -18.17
CA ALA A 358 -9.51 4.44 -16.92
C ALA A 358 -9.00 5.26 -15.72
N LEU A 359 -7.70 5.49 -15.64
CA LEU A 359 -7.07 6.32 -14.61
C LEU A 359 -7.56 7.79 -14.65
N ALA A 360 -7.73 8.35 -15.85
CA ALA A 360 -8.28 9.69 -16.00
C ALA A 360 -9.75 9.77 -15.53
N ALA A 361 -10.55 8.76 -15.88
CA ALA A 361 -11.94 8.67 -15.43
C ALA A 361 -12.03 8.48 -13.90
N TRP A 362 -11.20 7.61 -13.33
CA TRP A 362 -11.10 7.43 -11.87
C TRP A 362 -10.70 8.72 -11.15
N GLY A 363 -9.68 9.43 -11.66
CA GLY A 363 -9.25 10.70 -11.06
C GLY A 363 -10.33 11.79 -11.09
N ALA A 364 -11.22 11.77 -12.11
CA ALA A 364 -12.37 12.66 -12.14
C ALA A 364 -13.45 12.30 -11.09
N LEU A 365 -13.57 11.02 -10.74
CA LEU A 365 -14.48 10.53 -9.69
C LEU A 365 -13.91 10.71 -8.27
N GLU A 366 -12.58 10.74 -8.15
CA GLU A 366 -11.85 10.85 -6.89
C GLU A 366 -10.90 12.08 -6.88
N PRO A 367 -11.40 13.31 -7.04
CA PRO A 367 -10.57 14.50 -7.19
C PRO A 367 -9.66 14.74 -5.99
N SER A 368 -10.10 14.40 -4.78
CA SER A 368 -9.27 14.52 -3.57
C SER A 368 -8.00 13.68 -3.61
N ALA A 369 -7.98 12.59 -4.37
CA ALA A 369 -6.81 11.76 -4.56
C ALA A 369 -5.77 12.42 -5.47
N VAL A 370 -6.20 13.16 -6.50
CA VAL A 370 -5.34 13.57 -7.60
C VAL A 370 -5.08 15.08 -7.71
N GLU A 371 -5.87 15.93 -7.07
CA GLU A 371 -5.74 17.38 -7.21
C GLU A 371 -4.67 17.99 -6.30
N ASN A 372 -3.90 18.92 -6.85
CA ASN A 372 -2.94 19.71 -6.10
C ASN A 372 -3.64 20.84 -5.34
N ARG A 373 -3.34 20.99 -4.05
CA ARG A 373 -3.83 22.05 -3.16
C ARG A 373 -2.70 22.95 -2.63
N MET A 374 -1.44 22.69 -3.05
CA MET A 374 -0.28 23.47 -2.62
C MET A 374 -0.06 24.65 -3.59
N GLU A 375 0.10 25.82 -3.03
CA GLU A 375 0.39 27.04 -3.82
C GLU A 375 1.87 27.12 -4.20
N LYS A 376 2.76 26.71 -3.29
CA LYS A 376 4.20 26.63 -3.51
C LYS A 376 4.63 25.18 -3.60
N ILE A 377 5.50 24.87 -4.55
CA ILE A 377 6.09 23.55 -4.78
C ILE A 377 7.61 23.70 -4.75
N GLY A 378 8.30 22.78 -4.10
CA GLY A 378 9.75 22.76 -4.00
C GLY A 378 10.24 21.52 -3.27
N LEU A 379 11.51 21.51 -2.88
CA LEU A 379 12.11 20.37 -2.20
C LEU A 379 11.56 20.20 -0.78
N TRP A 380 11.58 18.96 -0.35
CA TRP A 380 11.40 18.56 1.04
C TRP A 380 12.75 18.58 1.75
N ASP A 381 12.81 19.30 2.85
CA ASP A 381 13.89 19.27 3.83
C ASP A 381 13.46 18.54 5.10
N ALA A 382 14.28 17.59 5.56
CA ALA A 382 14.06 16.81 6.76
C ALA A 382 15.08 17.21 7.85
N PHE A 383 14.61 17.85 8.90
CA PHE A 383 15.35 18.19 10.14
C PHE A 383 16.60 19.05 9.97
N THR A 384 16.79 19.75 8.84
CA THR A 384 17.92 20.66 8.64
C THR A 384 17.50 22.10 8.91
N ARG A 385 18.41 22.87 9.44
CA ARG A 385 18.24 24.31 9.66
C ARG A 385 18.50 25.05 8.33
N ILE A 386 17.46 25.30 7.50
CA ILE A 386 17.59 26.00 6.23
C ILE A 386 18.20 27.40 6.41
N ASP A 387 17.91 28.09 7.52
CA ASP A 387 18.46 29.41 7.87
C ASP A 387 19.99 29.42 8.06
N LYS A 388 20.60 28.24 8.21
CA LYS A 388 22.05 28.07 8.32
C LYS A 388 22.74 27.71 7.00
N ILE A 389 21.98 27.48 5.92
CA ILE A 389 22.54 27.18 4.61
C ILE A 389 22.78 28.48 3.84
N PRO A 390 24.03 28.85 3.52
CA PRO A 390 24.27 30.02 2.72
C PRO A 390 23.62 29.95 1.34
N ASN A 391 22.93 31.00 0.90
CA ASN A 391 22.20 31.07 -0.38
C ASN A 391 21.25 29.85 -0.56
N TYR A 392 20.47 29.58 0.46
CA TYR A 392 19.51 28.46 0.47
C TYR A 392 18.48 28.53 -0.65
N GLU A 393 18.25 29.72 -1.22
CA GLU A 393 17.34 29.96 -2.34
C GLU A 393 17.69 29.11 -3.57
N ASP A 394 18.94 28.74 -3.73
CA ASP A 394 19.43 27.91 -4.84
C ASP A 394 18.87 26.49 -4.82
N PHE A 395 18.38 26.03 -3.67
CA PHE A 395 17.84 24.67 -3.47
C PHE A 395 16.33 24.61 -3.66
N HIS A 396 15.63 25.75 -3.68
CA HIS A 396 14.18 25.84 -3.89
C HIS A 396 13.37 24.98 -2.90
N PHE A 397 13.69 25.02 -1.63
CA PHE A 397 12.90 24.35 -0.58
C PHE A 397 11.48 24.91 -0.50
N ALA A 398 10.51 24.06 -0.20
CA ALA A 398 9.12 24.45 0.07
C ALA A 398 8.52 23.74 1.27
N PHE A 399 8.93 22.53 1.56
CA PHE A 399 8.34 21.67 2.60
C PHE A 399 9.39 21.34 3.65
N VAL A 400 9.10 21.66 4.90
CA VAL A 400 10.04 21.47 6.02
C VAL A 400 9.40 20.59 7.07
N GLU A 401 10.05 19.50 7.37
CA GLU A 401 9.73 18.61 8.47
C GLU A 401 10.51 19.04 9.69
N GLU A 402 9.81 19.46 10.75
CA GLU A 402 10.47 20.08 11.90
C GLU A 402 9.76 19.85 13.23
N ASP A 403 10.40 20.27 14.33
CA ASP A 403 9.88 20.26 15.69
C ASP A 403 9.36 21.61 16.22
N GLN A 404 9.03 22.57 15.31
CA GLN A 404 8.32 23.84 15.62
C GLN A 404 9.18 25.04 16.02
N TRP A 405 10.48 24.89 16.24
CA TRP A 405 11.30 25.96 16.80
C TRP A 405 11.54 27.11 15.82
N GLU A 406 11.61 26.81 14.51
CA GLU A 406 11.89 27.77 13.45
C GLU A 406 10.66 28.19 12.63
N ALA A 407 9.47 27.71 12.96
CA ALA A 407 8.23 28.01 12.22
C ALA A 407 8.06 29.50 11.88
N PRO A 408 8.35 30.49 12.76
CA PRO A 408 8.25 31.90 12.42
C PRO A 408 9.19 32.34 11.29
N TRP A 409 10.39 31.74 11.24
CA TRP A 409 11.34 32.03 10.19
C TRP A 409 10.87 31.44 8.87
N TYR A 410 10.38 30.20 8.89
CA TYR A 410 9.83 29.51 7.72
C TYR A 410 8.62 30.27 7.15
N ASP A 411 7.69 30.71 8.00
CA ASP A 411 6.55 31.55 7.62
C ASP A 411 6.99 32.83 6.91
N ALA A 412 7.96 33.55 7.50
CA ALA A 412 8.47 34.80 6.96
C ALA A 412 9.15 34.63 5.58
N HIS A 413 9.62 33.42 5.25
CA HIS A 413 10.28 33.08 3.98
C HIS A 413 9.40 32.22 3.05
N GLY A 414 8.12 31.99 3.43
CA GLY A 414 7.13 31.32 2.60
C GLY A 414 7.39 29.83 2.43
N PHE A 415 7.95 29.15 3.42
CA PHE A 415 8.03 27.71 3.49
C PHE A 415 6.81 27.16 4.22
N TYR A 416 6.39 25.95 3.86
CA TYR A 416 5.43 25.16 4.63
C TYR A 416 6.19 24.35 5.70
N SER A 417 5.87 24.57 6.96
CA SER A 417 6.41 23.81 8.07
C SER A 417 5.42 22.76 8.57
N PHE A 418 5.88 21.53 8.76
CA PHE A 418 5.04 20.39 9.15
C PHE A 418 5.54 19.78 10.46
N LYS A 419 4.63 19.59 11.40
CA LYS A 419 4.93 18.92 12.66
C LYS A 419 5.10 17.41 12.42
N TYR A 420 6.25 16.89 12.78
CA TYR A 420 6.53 15.46 12.73
C TYR A 420 5.61 14.67 13.65
N THR A 421 5.01 13.62 13.09
CA THR A 421 4.27 12.59 13.82
C THR A 421 4.54 11.22 13.23
N GLU A 422 4.61 10.22 14.10
CA GLU A 422 4.69 8.80 13.76
C GLU A 422 3.61 8.06 14.56
N PRO A 423 2.34 8.11 14.10
CA PRO A 423 1.19 7.75 14.92
C PRO A 423 1.06 6.25 15.21
N SER A 424 1.69 5.41 14.38
CA SER A 424 1.57 3.94 14.48
C SER A 424 2.67 3.30 15.32
N SER A 425 3.55 4.09 15.93
CA SER A 425 4.68 3.56 16.71
C SER A 425 4.96 4.34 17.99
N TRP A 426 5.55 3.67 18.93
CA TRP A 426 6.20 4.27 20.10
C TRP A 426 7.61 3.68 20.29
N TRP A 427 8.60 4.53 20.09
CA TRP A 427 10.00 4.22 20.31
C TRP A 427 10.36 4.37 21.78
N MET A 428 10.43 3.25 22.51
CA MET A 428 10.77 3.24 23.92
C MET A 428 12.24 2.86 24.12
N ARG A 429 13.06 3.83 24.52
CA ARG A 429 14.45 3.58 24.90
C ARG A 429 14.52 2.77 26.18
N LEU A 430 15.28 1.72 26.17
CA LEU A 430 15.58 0.88 27.33
C LEU A 430 16.88 0.14 27.09
N ASN A 431 17.84 0.31 28.00
CA ASN A 431 19.08 -0.48 27.96
C ASN A 431 18.82 -1.83 28.61
N GLY A 432 19.18 -2.91 27.92
CA GLY A 432 19.21 -4.23 28.51
C GLY A 432 20.36 -4.40 29.50
N LYS A 433 20.40 -5.54 30.16
CA LYS A 433 21.48 -5.87 31.12
C LYS A 433 22.78 -6.12 30.36
N ASP A 434 23.89 -5.73 30.99
CA ASP A 434 25.24 -6.00 30.50
C ASP A 434 25.55 -5.48 29.08
N GLY A 435 24.91 -4.36 28.68
CA GLY A 435 25.12 -3.75 27.37
C GLY A 435 24.41 -4.46 26.20
N ASN A 436 23.59 -5.47 26.48
CA ASN A 436 22.75 -6.15 25.49
C ASN A 436 21.49 -5.35 25.18
N LEU A 437 20.77 -5.72 24.11
CA LEU A 437 19.40 -5.26 23.88
C LEU A 437 18.47 -5.80 24.98
N PRO A 438 17.41 -5.06 25.37
CA PRO A 438 16.48 -5.54 26.38
C PRO A 438 15.69 -6.76 25.89
N THR A 439 15.23 -7.59 26.80
CA THR A 439 14.26 -8.64 26.51
C THR A 439 12.85 -8.06 26.38
N TYR A 440 11.96 -8.78 25.71
CA TYR A 440 10.55 -8.38 25.58
C TYR A 440 9.89 -8.19 26.97
N ALA A 441 10.17 -9.08 27.92
CA ALA A 441 9.63 -9.00 29.27
C ALA A 441 10.10 -7.73 30.00
N GLU A 442 11.36 -7.35 29.87
CA GLU A 442 11.89 -6.09 30.42
C GLU A 442 11.21 -4.89 29.77
N CYS A 443 10.95 -4.94 28.46
CA CYS A 443 10.26 -3.87 27.74
C CYS A 443 8.81 -3.72 28.22
N VAL A 444 8.07 -4.81 28.42
CA VAL A 444 6.68 -4.79 28.95
C VAL A 444 6.68 -4.23 30.38
N ALA A 445 7.58 -4.70 31.24
CA ALA A 445 7.69 -4.21 32.61
C ALA A 445 7.99 -2.70 32.65
N GLU A 446 8.91 -2.22 31.83
CA GLU A 446 9.24 -0.80 31.74
C GLU A 446 8.10 0.05 31.21
N ALA A 447 7.42 -0.39 30.13
CA ALA A 447 6.24 0.29 29.60
C ALA A 447 5.12 0.39 30.66
N THR A 448 4.86 -0.69 31.40
CA THR A 448 3.89 -0.71 32.49
C THR A 448 4.29 0.27 33.60
N ARG A 449 5.57 0.28 34.01
CA ARG A 449 6.10 1.20 35.01
C ARG A 449 5.96 2.67 34.60
N ARG A 450 6.22 2.98 33.31
CA ARG A 450 6.06 4.34 32.79
C ARG A 450 4.60 4.76 32.72
N ALA A 451 3.69 3.87 32.34
CA ALA A 451 2.24 4.12 32.35
C ALA A 451 1.73 4.40 33.78
N ALA A 452 2.19 3.64 34.80
CA ALA A 452 1.86 3.89 36.19
C ALA A 452 2.36 5.25 36.71
N LYS A 453 3.36 5.85 36.07
CA LYS A 453 3.84 7.20 36.36
C LYS A 453 3.13 8.29 35.56
N GLY A 454 2.18 7.94 34.70
CA GLY A 454 1.42 8.88 33.87
C GLY A 454 2.17 9.40 32.63
N GLU A 455 3.22 8.69 32.17
CA GLU A 455 3.89 9.05 30.91
C GLU A 455 2.92 8.87 29.72
N GLU A 456 2.65 9.95 28.97
CA GLU A 456 1.62 9.98 27.92
C GLU A 456 1.80 8.87 26.86
N ALA A 457 3.03 8.64 26.40
CA ALA A 457 3.31 7.58 25.41
C ALA A 457 3.06 6.17 25.97
N ALA A 458 3.35 5.95 27.24
CA ALA A 458 3.10 4.69 27.92
C ALA A 458 1.61 4.48 28.20
N LEU A 459 0.86 5.53 28.50
CA LEU A 459 -0.61 5.47 28.57
C LEU A 459 -1.23 5.14 27.21
N SER A 460 -0.70 5.74 26.13
CA SER A 460 -1.08 5.41 24.76
C SER A 460 -0.83 3.93 24.43
N TRP A 461 0.34 3.42 24.82
CA TRP A 461 0.66 2.00 24.67
C TRP A 461 -0.28 1.08 25.48
N GLN A 462 -0.66 1.50 26.66
CA GLN A 462 -1.55 0.70 27.53
C GLN A 462 -2.92 0.46 26.89
N THR A 463 -3.44 1.45 26.17
CA THR A 463 -4.79 1.44 25.59
C THR A 463 -4.80 1.18 24.08
N GLY A 464 -3.70 1.42 23.37
CA GLY A 464 -3.66 1.40 21.92
C GLY A 464 -2.60 0.48 21.32
N ALA A 465 -1.79 -0.23 22.14
CA ALA A 465 -0.83 -1.17 21.57
C ALA A 465 -1.55 -2.28 20.80
N ALA A 466 -1.17 -2.47 19.54
CA ALA A 466 -1.69 -3.55 18.72
C ALA A 466 -1.26 -4.91 19.28
N MET A 467 -2.13 -5.92 19.15
CA MET A 467 -1.86 -7.28 19.60
C MET A 467 -1.73 -8.24 18.43
N ASP A 468 -0.84 -9.21 18.59
CA ASP A 468 -0.73 -10.35 17.68
C ASP A 468 -1.88 -11.35 17.91
N ALA A 469 -1.96 -12.37 17.05
CA ALA A 469 -3.00 -13.40 17.12
C ALA A 469 -3.00 -14.21 18.44
N TYR A 470 -2.02 -14.06 19.29
CA TYR A 470 -1.84 -14.77 20.56
C TYR A 470 -2.03 -13.89 21.79
N GLY A 471 -2.46 -12.63 21.57
CA GLY A 471 -2.70 -11.68 22.66
C GLY A 471 -1.46 -10.96 23.19
N ARG A 472 -0.30 -11.05 22.48
CA ARG A 472 0.91 -10.32 22.84
C ARG A 472 0.91 -8.95 22.14
N ARG A 473 1.31 -7.92 22.85
CA ARG A 473 1.52 -6.60 22.25
C ARG A 473 2.65 -6.64 21.24
N ILE A 474 2.41 -6.10 20.05
CA ILE A 474 3.38 -6.13 18.96
C ILE A 474 4.47 -5.11 19.23
N GLY A 475 5.71 -5.57 19.28
CA GLY A 475 6.88 -4.72 19.45
C GLY A 475 8.11 -5.34 18.80
N HIS A 476 9.01 -4.49 18.30
CA HIS A 476 10.25 -4.88 17.66
C HIS A 476 11.44 -4.34 18.43
N ILE A 477 12.22 -5.22 19.05
CA ILE A 477 13.44 -4.90 19.80
C ILE A 477 14.54 -4.62 18.79
N GLN A 478 15.16 -3.46 18.87
CA GLN A 478 16.17 -3.05 17.90
C GLN A 478 17.08 -1.93 18.43
N SER A 479 18.14 -1.70 17.66
CA SER A 479 19.06 -0.59 17.81
C SER A 479 19.02 0.25 16.53
N THR A 480 18.82 1.53 16.67
CA THR A 480 18.84 2.53 15.57
C THR A 480 19.69 3.72 15.99
N ALA A 481 20.04 4.58 15.05
CA ALA A 481 20.80 5.79 15.35
C ALA A 481 20.08 6.71 16.35
N TRP A 482 18.74 6.79 16.27
CA TRP A 482 17.91 7.61 17.18
C TRP A 482 17.45 6.87 18.44
N THR A 483 17.46 5.53 18.44
CA THR A 483 17.17 4.70 19.61
C THR A 483 18.20 3.56 19.70
N PRO A 484 19.37 3.84 20.29
CA PRO A 484 20.49 2.89 20.29
C PRO A 484 20.20 1.56 21.00
N SER A 485 19.22 1.53 21.91
CA SER A 485 18.72 0.31 22.54
C SER A 485 17.27 0.53 22.95
N GLY A 486 16.39 -0.42 22.64
CA GLY A 486 14.99 -0.35 23.03
C GLY A 486 14.06 -1.20 22.21
N ILE A 487 12.79 -0.84 22.27
CA ILE A 487 11.73 -1.47 21.52
C ILE A 487 10.88 -0.41 20.82
N MET A 488 10.49 -0.68 19.60
CA MET A 488 9.46 0.05 18.90
C MET A 488 8.13 -0.72 19.03
N TRP A 489 7.20 -0.16 19.77
CA TRP A 489 5.85 -0.70 19.93
C TRP A 489 4.95 -0.28 18.77
N SER A 490 4.15 -1.20 18.26
CA SER A 490 3.10 -0.89 17.29
C SER A 490 1.84 -0.38 18.01
N ILE A 491 1.36 0.79 17.57
CA ILE A 491 0.20 1.45 18.16
C ILE A 491 -0.93 1.49 17.13
N ASN A 492 -2.10 1.02 17.53
CA ASN A 492 -3.32 1.24 16.77
C ASN A 492 -3.77 2.70 16.99
N SER A 493 -3.56 3.50 15.97
CA SER A 493 -3.81 4.93 15.99
C SER A 493 -5.21 5.32 15.52
N ALA A 494 -6.16 4.38 15.43
CA ALA A 494 -7.54 4.69 15.04
C ALA A 494 -8.19 5.68 16.03
N PRO A 495 -8.90 6.72 15.54
CA PRO A 495 -9.45 7.79 16.35
C PRO A 495 -10.45 7.34 17.40
N GLY A 496 -11.17 6.25 17.15
CA GLY A 496 -12.21 5.72 18.03
C GLY A 496 -11.71 4.92 19.23
N ILE A 497 -10.41 4.57 19.31
CA ILE A 497 -9.90 3.79 20.44
C ILE A 497 -10.12 4.54 21.75
N LYS A 498 -10.73 3.85 22.72
CA LYS A 498 -11.04 4.41 24.03
C LYS A 498 -9.76 4.62 24.83
N GLY A 499 -9.77 5.63 25.66
CA GLY A 499 -8.65 6.02 26.52
C GLY A 499 -8.39 7.51 26.38
N GLU A 500 -7.81 8.11 27.41
CA GLU A 500 -7.49 9.53 27.43
C GLU A 500 -6.44 9.88 26.36
N VAL A 501 -5.46 8.97 26.19
CA VAL A 501 -4.39 9.11 25.22
C VAL A 501 -4.22 7.78 24.49
N THR A 502 -4.66 7.69 23.23
CA THR A 502 -4.46 6.51 22.38
C THR A 502 -3.11 6.58 21.67
N ASP A 503 -2.73 7.78 21.24
CA ASP A 503 -1.42 8.14 20.71
C ASP A 503 -1.15 9.57 21.19
N TYR A 504 -0.10 9.76 21.97
CA TYR A 504 0.21 11.06 22.61
C TYR A 504 0.44 12.18 21.60
N LYS A 505 0.83 11.88 20.38
CA LYS A 505 0.99 12.87 19.30
C LYS A 505 -0.35 13.20 18.63
N ARG A 506 -1.25 12.24 18.54
CA ARG A 506 -2.52 12.34 17.83
C ARG A 506 -3.65 12.89 18.68
N LYS A 507 -3.78 12.40 19.90
CA LYS A 507 -4.86 12.77 20.84
C LYS A 507 -4.53 14.04 21.61
N LEU A 508 -4.16 15.08 20.85
CA LEU A 508 -3.94 16.39 21.45
C LEU A 508 -5.25 16.98 21.96
N SER A 509 -5.20 17.58 23.15
CA SER A 509 -6.31 18.41 23.61
C SER A 509 -6.58 19.55 22.63
N VAL A 510 -7.81 20.08 22.64
CA VAL A 510 -8.17 21.23 21.79
C VAL A 510 -7.19 22.38 21.97
N ALA A 511 -6.78 22.68 23.21
CA ALA A 511 -5.81 23.75 23.51
C ALA A 511 -4.42 23.46 22.91
N ARG A 512 -3.94 22.23 23.00
CA ARG A 512 -2.64 21.84 22.38
C ARG A 512 -2.71 21.90 20.85
N PHE A 513 -3.82 21.45 20.27
CA PHE A 513 -4.04 21.48 18.82
C PHE A 513 -4.11 22.93 18.32
N GLU A 514 -4.85 23.81 19.02
CA GLU A 514 -4.92 25.23 18.72
C GLU A 514 -3.53 25.89 18.82
N LYS A 515 -2.78 25.59 19.88
CA LYS A 515 -1.42 26.07 20.05
C LYS A 515 -0.48 25.63 18.90
N MET A 516 -0.67 24.45 18.36
CA MET A 516 0.20 23.87 17.32
C MET A 516 -0.15 24.38 15.93
N TYR A 517 -1.44 24.47 15.60
CA TYR A 517 -1.93 24.74 14.25
C TYR A 517 -2.72 26.05 14.13
N GLY A 518 -3.12 26.66 15.23
CA GLY A 518 -3.86 27.93 15.25
C GLY A 518 -2.97 29.14 14.95
N GLU A 519 -3.58 30.21 14.44
CA GLU A 519 -2.85 31.42 14.05
C GLU A 519 -2.41 32.30 15.20
N THR A 520 -2.98 32.10 16.38
CA THR A 520 -2.93 33.11 17.46
C THR A 520 -1.95 32.82 18.58
N THR A 521 -1.38 31.64 18.68
CA THR A 521 -0.75 31.21 19.95
C THR A 521 0.64 30.69 19.89
N TYR A 522 1.33 30.52 19.06
CA TYR A 522 2.76 30.22 18.99
C TYR A 522 3.25 30.84 17.74
N PRO A 523 4.38 31.48 17.72
CA PRO A 523 4.54 32.40 16.62
C PRO A 523 3.97 31.76 15.37
N LYS A 524 2.72 32.02 15.04
CA LYS A 524 1.88 31.33 14.04
C LYS A 524 2.15 29.82 13.97
N GLY A 525 1.28 28.93 14.43
CA GLY A 525 1.48 27.49 14.44
C GLY A 525 1.95 26.95 13.10
N VAL A 526 2.53 25.75 13.10
CA VAL A 526 3.02 25.09 11.87
C VAL A 526 1.90 24.92 10.85
N ASP A 527 2.27 24.83 9.55
CA ASP A 527 1.32 24.78 8.43
C ASP A 527 0.63 23.44 8.27
N GLY A 528 1.04 22.44 9.01
CA GLY A 528 0.41 21.13 8.93
C GLY A 528 1.09 20.05 9.72
N GLU A 529 0.62 18.83 9.50
CA GLU A 529 1.18 17.62 10.10
C GLU A 529 1.93 16.80 9.03
N TYR A 530 3.14 16.38 9.38
CA TYR A 530 3.88 15.37 8.65
C TYR A 530 3.63 14.01 9.30
N ILE A 531 3.11 13.06 8.51
CA ILE A 531 2.86 11.69 8.96
C ILE A 531 3.98 10.81 8.45
N ASP A 532 4.87 10.42 9.33
CA ASP A 532 5.89 9.43 9.00
C ASP A 532 5.31 8.02 8.98
N SER A 533 5.91 7.16 8.16
CA SER A 533 5.55 5.74 8.04
C SER A 533 4.05 5.52 7.80
N SER A 534 3.44 6.40 6.97
CA SER A 534 2.00 6.57 6.85
C SER A 534 1.26 5.33 6.33
N GLU A 535 1.89 4.45 5.56
CA GLU A 535 1.29 3.20 5.09
C GLU A 535 1.65 2.00 5.99
N MET A 536 1.43 2.11 7.29
CA MET A 536 1.66 1.05 8.28
C MET A 536 3.13 0.71 8.49
N GLY A 537 4.03 1.72 8.48
CA GLY A 537 5.46 1.48 8.51
C GLY A 537 5.92 0.42 9.50
N PHE A 538 5.35 0.42 10.69
CA PHE A 538 5.78 -0.50 11.75
C PHE A 538 4.68 -1.40 12.29
N MET A 539 3.39 -1.12 12.02
CA MET A 539 2.33 -2.04 12.40
C MET A 539 2.36 -3.27 11.52
N ILE A 540 2.59 -4.41 12.13
CA ILE A 540 2.70 -5.70 11.44
C ILE A 540 1.31 -6.23 11.11
N GLY A 541 0.73 -5.79 10.00
CA GLY A 541 -0.37 -6.43 9.32
C GLY A 541 -1.71 -6.29 9.96
N ALA A 542 -1.90 -6.85 11.10
CA ALA A 542 -3.19 -7.01 11.72
C ALA A 542 -3.11 -6.78 13.22
N ASP A 543 -4.12 -6.14 13.77
CA ASP A 543 -4.34 -6.02 15.20
C ASP A 543 -5.50 -6.93 15.61
N TYR A 544 -5.25 -7.84 16.55
CA TYR A 544 -6.21 -8.81 17.04
C TYR A 544 -6.80 -8.42 18.40
N ASP A 545 -6.50 -7.22 18.92
CA ASP A 545 -7.10 -6.76 20.17
C ASP A 545 -8.59 -6.48 20.00
N ARG A 546 -9.41 -7.33 20.60
CA ARG A 546 -10.87 -7.23 20.52
C ARG A 546 -11.41 -5.95 21.15
N ALA A 547 -10.69 -5.37 22.11
CA ALA A 547 -11.05 -4.08 22.70
C ALA A 547 -11.03 -2.93 21.68
N HIS A 548 -10.29 -3.09 20.58
CA HIS A 548 -10.21 -2.13 19.49
C HIS A 548 -11.31 -2.28 18.43
N PHE A 549 -11.98 -3.44 18.34
CA PHE A 549 -12.90 -3.75 17.24
C PHE A 549 -14.05 -2.75 17.11
N SER A 550 -14.70 -2.40 18.22
CA SER A 550 -15.82 -1.46 18.21
C SER A 550 -15.39 0.00 17.96
N ALA A 551 -14.10 0.28 18.08
CA ALA A 551 -13.54 1.63 17.88
C ALA A 551 -13.30 1.97 16.42
N MET A 552 -13.20 0.97 15.54
CA MET A 552 -12.99 1.18 14.11
C MET A 552 -14.25 1.71 13.44
N GLU A 553 -14.12 2.71 12.56
CA GLU A 553 -15.19 3.12 11.66
C GLU A 553 -15.23 2.22 10.41
N THR A 554 -14.05 1.87 9.88
CA THR A 554 -13.91 0.93 8.76
C THR A 554 -14.25 -0.51 9.15
N PRO A 555 -14.54 -1.39 8.19
CA PRO A 555 -14.83 -2.79 8.49
C PRO A 555 -13.66 -3.51 9.15
N LEU A 556 -13.98 -4.43 10.05
CA LEU A 556 -13.04 -5.49 10.42
C LEU A 556 -12.75 -6.36 9.20
N CYS A 557 -11.61 -7.02 9.21
CA CYS A 557 -11.22 -7.99 8.20
C CYS A 557 -10.81 -9.31 8.85
N TRP A 558 -10.31 -10.24 8.06
CA TRP A 558 -9.79 -11.50 8.57
C TRP A 558 -8.40 -11.78 7.97
N SER A 559 -7.57 -12.42 8.74
CA SER A 559 -6.21 -12.75 8.34
C SER A 559 -6.17 -14.02 7.50
N GLY A 560 -5.56 -13.96 6.32
CA GLY A 560 -5.50 -15.07 5.37
C GLY A 560 -4.96 -16.39 5.95
N PRO A 561 -3.88 -16.40 6.74
CA PRO A 561 -3.34 -17.65 7.26
C PRO A 561 -4.25 -18.39 8.25
N SER A 562 -5.08 -17.68 9.01
CA SER A 562 -5.84 -18.26 10.12
C SER A 562 -7.35 -18.05 10.03
N ASN A 563 -7.84 -17.28 9.09
CA ASN A 563 -9.23 -16.82 8.98
C ASN A 563 -9.76 -16.13 10.26
N ARG A 564 -8.82 -15.59 11.07
CA ARG A 564 -9.18 -14.91 12.33
C ARG A 564 -9.56 -13.47 12.07
N VAL A 565 -10.62 -13.04 12.76
CA VAL A 565 -11.05 -11.65 12.72
C VAL A 565 -9.98 -10.75 13.30
N CYS A 566 -9.71 -9.64 12.61
CA CYS A 566 -8.69 -8.67 12.98
C CYS A 566 -9.00 -7.29 12.38
N ILE A 567 -8.21 -6.32 12.76
CA ILE A 567 -8.18 -4.98 12.17
C ILE A 567 -7.00 -4.90 11.18
N SER A 568 -7.24 -4.39 9.99
CA SER A 568 -6.15 -4.08 9.05
C SER A 568 -5.40 -2.82 9.49
N GLY A 569 -4.07 -2.90 9.60
CA GLY A 569 -3.22 -1.74 9.87
C GLY A 569 -3.35 -0.64 8.80
N GLY A 570 -3.63 -1.00 7.54
CA GLY A 570 -3.88 -0.03 6.48
C GLY A 570 -5.15 0.78 6.67
N LEU A 571 -6.17 0.17 7.23
CA LEU A 571 -7.41 0.86 7.56
C LEU A 571 -7.24 1.74 8.82
N VAL A 572 -6.38 1.35 9.75
CA VAL A 572 -5.97 2.21 10.89
C VAL A 572 -5.30 3.49 10.38
N SER A 573 -4.31 3.34 9.49
CA SER A 573 -3.62 4.49 8.88
C SER A 573 -4.57 5.37 8.07
N TYR A 574 -5.51 4.77 7.34
CA TYR A 574 -6.55 5.50 6.63
C TYR A 574 -7.44 6.33 7.58
N GLU A 575 -7.93 5.74 8.67
CA GLU A 575 -8.78 6.46 9.64
C GLU A 575 -8.03 7.58 10.32
N TYR A 576 -6.75 7.36 10.67
CA TYR A 576 -5.90 8.40 11.23
C TYR A 576 -5.73 9.56 10.24
N ALA A 577 -5.26 9.29 9.02
CA ALA A 577 -5.02 10.32 8.00
C ALA A 577 -6.31 11.12 7.69
N ARG A 578 -7.45 10.43 7.56
CA ARG A 578 -8.76 11.06 7.36
C ARG A 578 -9.15 11.96 8.53
N SER A 579 -8.95 11.50 9.75
CA SER A 579 -9.29 12.25 10.97
C SER A 579 -8.44 13.51 11.11
N ILE A 580 -7.12 13.38 10.98
CA ILE A 580 -6.22 14.53 11.12
C ILE A 580 -6.46 15.55 10.00
N ARG A 581 -6.68 15.07 8.76
CA ARG A 581 -7.01 15.93 7.64
C ARG A 581 -8.26 16.79 7.91
N ARG A 582 -9.36 16.18 8.36
CA ARG A 582 -10.60 16.89 8.66
C ARG A 582 -10.42 17.94 9.76
N ARG A 583 -9.58 17.66 10.74
CA ARG A 583 -9.26 18.62 11.81
C ARG A 583 -8.42 19.78 11.28
N LEU A 584 -7.41 19.50 10.47
CA LEU A 584 -6.52 20.50 9.88
C LEU A 584 -7.22 21.40 8.85
N ASP A 585 -8.19 20.85 8.10
CA ASP A 585 -9.00 21.64 7.16
C ASP A 585 -9.74 22.80 7.85
N ALA A 586 -10.18 22.63 9.11
CA ALA A 586 -10.81 23.69 9.88
C ALA A 586 -9.87 24.88 10.16
N TYR A 587 -8.56 24.67 10.10
CA TYR A 587 -7.51 25.67 10.28
C TYR A 587 -6.84 26.10 8.97
N GLY A 588 -7.31 25.59 7.82
CA GLY A 588 -6.67 25.85 6.52
C GLY A 588 -5.30 25.20 6.36
N ARG A 589 -4.95 24.24 7.23
CA ARG A 589 -3.65 23.57 7.26
C ARG A 589 -3.58 22.38 6.32
N ARG A 590 -2.39 21.82 6.13
CA ARG A 590 -2.07 20.79 5.14
C ARG A 590 -1.60 19.49 5.81
N VAL A 591 -1.57 18.42 5.04
CA VAL A 591 -0.99 17.13 5.45
C VAL A 591 0.10 16.75 4.45
N MET A 592 1.28 16.50 4.97
CA MET A 592 2.38 15.84 4.28
C MET A 592 2.53 14.42 4.81
N ALA A 593 2.93 13.47 3.98
CA ALA A 593 3.12 12.10 4.46
C ALA A 593 4.25 11.39 3.73
N ASN A 594 5.06 10.67 4.51
CA ASN A 594 6.09 9.76 4.02
C ASN A 594 5.50 8.37 3.71
N SER A 595 6.10 7.68 2.75
CA SER A 595 5.74 6.32 2.34
C SER A 595 4.34 6.18 1.75
N THR A 596 3.83 7.21 1.03
CA THR A 596 2.51 7.16 0.38
C THR A 596 2.51 7.89 -0.98
N PRO A 597 1.84 7.34 -2.02
CA PRO A 597 1.37 5.96 -2.13
C PRO A 597 2.56 5.02 -2.42
N LYS A 598 2.83 4.08 -1.56
CA LYS A 598 3.90 3.09 -1.76
C LYS A 598 3.34 1.69 -1.98
N LYS A 599 2.35 1.30 -1.18
CA LYS A 599 1.75 -0.03 -1.20
C LYS A 599 0.24 -0.01 -1.42
N MET A 600 -0.43 1.13 -1.23
CA MET A 600 -1.87 1.28 -1.37
C MET A 600 -2.28 2.71 -1.74
N ALA A 601 -3.48 2.85 -2.31
CA ALA A 601 -4.03 4.14 -2.70
C ALA A 601 -4.91 4.81 -1.62
N LEU A 602 -5.20 4.11 -0.50
CA LEU A 602 -6.26 4.51 0.43
C LEU A 602 -6.01 5.83 1.17
N ILE A 603 -4.75 6.17 1.43
CA ILE A 603 -4.37 7.33 2.23
C ILE A 603 -4.28 8.61 1.39
N VAL A 604 -4.01 8.49 0.10
CA VAL A 604 -3.70 9.62 -0.78
C VAL A 604 -4.77 10.72 -0.81
N PRO A 605 -6.09 10.45 -0.73
CA PRO A 605 -7.09 11.51 -0.67
C PRO A 605 -6.92 12.47 0.51
N TRP A 606 -6.29 12.02 1.58
CA TRP A 606 -6.14 12.75 2.85
C TRP A 606 -4.80 13.48 2.99
N VAL A 607 -3.94 13.38 1.96
CA VAL A 607 -2.58 13.95 1.94
C VAL A 607 -2.46 15.00 0.84
N ASP A 608 -1.83 16.15 1.13
CA ASP A 608 -1.56 17.21 0.15
C ASP A 608 -0.20 17.05 -0.50
N VAL A 609 0.81 16.63 0.27
CA VAL A 609 2.18 16.41 -0.18
C VAL A 609 2.56 14.96 0.10
N PRO A 610 2.24 14.03 -0.80
CA PRO A 610 2.75 12.67 -0.72
C PRO A 610 4.25 12.62 -1.03
N GLY A 611 4.95 11.69 -0.41
CA GLY A 611 6.36 11.48 -0.63
C GLY A 611 6.84 10.12 -0.14
N THR A 612 8.10 9.82 -0.39
CA THR A 612 8.73 8.61 0.13
C THR A 612 10.25 8.77 0.23
N GLU A 613 10.78 8.17 1.26
CA GLU A 613 12.22 7.94 1.36
C GLU A 613 12.63 6.82 0.39
N VAL A 614 13.75 7.04 -0.27
CA VAL A 614 14.37 6.10 -1.20
C VAL A 614 15.84 5.91 -0.84
N ALA A 615 16.37 4.72 -1.10
CA ALA A 615 17.76 4.37 -0.81
C ALA A 615 18.38 3.73 -2.05
N TRP A 616 18.58 4.55 -3.10
CA TRP A 616 18.98 4.04 -4.42
C TRP A 616 20.46 3.73 -4.54
N HIS A 617 21.26 4.11 -3.56
CA HIS A 617 22.68 3.77 -3.52
C HIS A 617 23.06 3.20 -2.16
N GLN A 618 23.13 1.88 -2.10
CA GLN A 618 23.55 1.15 -0.89
C GLN A 618 24.64 0.13 -1.20
N GLY A 619 25.60 0.00 -0.30
CA GLY A 619 26.72 -0.92 -0.48
C GLY A 619 27.53 -0.67 -1.75
N GLY A 620 27.60 0.59 -2.22
CA GLY A 620 28.30 0.98 -3.44
C GLY A 620 27.58 0.61 -4.74
N LYS A 621 26.30 0.20 -4.68
CA LYS A 621 25.51 -0.18 -5.86
C LYS A 621 24.37 0.79 -6.10
N TRP A 622 24.17 1.15 -7.35
CA TRP A 622 23.04 1.94 -7.82
C TRP A 622 21.87 1.00 -8.13
N THR A 623 20.83 1.07 -7.32
CA THR A 623 19.61 0.24 -7.40
C THR A 623 18.37 1.12 -7.24
N PRO A 624 18.03 1.91 -8.26
CA PRO A 624 16.89 2.80 -8.17
C PRO A 624 15.57 2.02 -8.15
N THR A 625 14.54 2.63 -7.56
CA THR A 625 13.17 2.10 -7.59
C THR A 625 12.76 1.75 -9.02
N PRO A 626 12.15 0.58 -9.26
CA PRO A 626 11.66 0.18 -10.58
C PRO A 626 10.72 1.22 -11.21
N HIS A 627 10.76 1.34 -12.53
CA HIS A 627 9.93 2.32 -13.25
C HIS A 627 8.43 2.09 -13.07
N ASP A 628 7.98 0.83 -13.01
CA ASP A 628 6.58 0.49 -12.78
C ASP A 628 6.08 0.96 -11.41
N GLU A 629 6.96 0.97 -10.42
CA GLU A 629 6.65 1.50 -9.08
C GLU A 629 6.64 3.03 -9.07
N MET A 630 7.59 3.69 -9.74
CA MET A 630 7.60 5.15 -9.86
C MET A 630 6.37 5.67 -10.62
N ILE A 631 5.97 5.00 -11.71
CA ILE A 631 4.76 5.40 -12.44
C ILE A 631 3.51 5.15 -11.60
N TYR A 632 3.48 4.11 -10.78
CA TYR A 632 2.40 3.88 -9.81
C TYR A 632 2.31 5.05 -8.82
N TRP A 633 3.42 5.44 -8.19
CA TRP A 633 3.44 6.57 -7.25
C TRP A 633 2.93 7.84 -7.91
N ARG A 634 3.44 8.17 -9.10
CA ARG A 634 3.01 9.37 -9.82
C ARG A 634 1.54 9.30 -10.20
N ALA A 635 1.07 8.16 -10.70
CA ALA A 635 -0.28 7.99 -11.20
C ALA A 635 -1.33 8.14 -10.09
N ILE A 636 -1.09 7.53 -8.92
CA ILE A 636 -2.01 7.61 -7.79
C ILE A 636 -1.96 9.00 -7.13
N ALA A 637 -0.78 9.62 -7.03
CA ALA A 637 -0.65 10.99 -6.52
C ALA A 637 -1.19 12.06 -7.50
N GLY A 638 -1.40 11.72 -8.76
CA GLY A 638 -2.00 12.60 -9.76
C GLY A 638 -1.22 13.89 -9.96
N ARG A 639 -1.83 15.04 -9.66
CA ARG A 639 -1.23 16.38 -9.78
C ARG A 639 -0.54 16.87 -8.51
N LYS A 640 -0.64 16.15 -7.41
CA LYS A 640 -0.02 16.54 -6.15
C LYS A 640 1.50 16.60 -6.30
N PRO A 641 2.20 17.53 -5.62
CA PRO A 641 3.65 17.48 -5.54
C PRO A 641 4.07 16.17 -4.88
N TYR A 642 4.94 15.42 -5.54
CA TYR A 642 5.46 14.18 -5.00
C TYR A 642 6.94 14.36 -4.64
N CYS A 643 7.28 14.19 -3.37
CA CYS A 643 8.63 14.39 -2.87
C CYS A 643 9.35 13.06 -2.70
N LEU A 644 10.55 12.96 -3.23
CA LEU A 644 11.52 11.92 -2.91
C LEU A 644 12.47 12.45 -1.84
N LEU A 645 12.93 11.58 -0.96
CA LEU A 645 13.99 11.87 0.00
C LEU A 645 15.05 10.78 -0.10
N GLN A 646 16.22 11.10 -0.62
CA GLN A 646 17.29 10.14 -0.84
C GLN A 646 18.08 9.89 0.44
N ASN A 647 18.07 8.63 0.89
CA ASN A 647 18.92 8.14 1.95
C ASN A 647 20.16 7.46 1.36
N ALA A 648 21.32 8.04 1.59
CA ALA A 648 22.57 7.53 1.05
C ALA A 648 23.77 7.99 1.86
N ASN A 649 24.85 7.21 1.78
CA ASN A 649 26.18 7.66 2.22
C ASN A 649 26.73 8.68 1.20
N TYR A 650 26.64 9.96 1.49
CA TYR A 650 27.01 11.03 0.57
C TYR A 650 28.50 11.17 0.32
N LYS A 651 29.36 10.50 1.09
CA LYS A 651 30.79 10.36 0.77
C LYS A 651 31.02 9.50 -0.47
N THR A 652 30.11 8.56 -0.74
CA THR A 652 30.17 7.64 -1.89
C THR A 652 29.12 7.94 -2.95
N PHE A 653 28.13 8.77 -2.64
CA PHE A 653 27.10 9.21 -3.57
C PHE A 653 27.67 10.32 -4.44
N THR A 654 28.25 9.94 -5.60
CA THR A 654 29.01 10.85 -6.46
C THR A 654 28.09 11.85 -7.16
N ARG A 655 28.71 12.89 -7.74
CA ARG A 655 27.97 13.90 -8.53
C ARG A 655 27.21 13.28 -9.72
N GLU A 656 27.76 12.25 -10.38
CA GLU A 656 27.10 11.52 -11.46
C GLU A 656 25.83 10.81 -10.96
N LEU A 657 25.86 10.27 -9.74
CA LEU A 657 24.68 9.67 -9.12
C LEU A 657 23.64 10.73 -8.75
N VAL A 658 24.07 11.93 -8.33
CA VAL A 658 23.16 13.06 -8.11
C VAL A 658 22.45 13.45 -9.42
N VAL A 659 23.17 13.52 -10.54
CA VAL A 659 22.56 13.79 -11.86
C VAL A 659 21.53 12.72 -12.21
N ARG A 660 21.89 11.44 -12.12
CA ARG A 660 20.97 10.33 -12.39
C ARG A 660 19.72 10.37 -11.51
N TYR A 661 19.89 10.67 -10.22
CA TYR A 661 18.80 10.81 -9.29
C TYR A 661 17.85 11.94 -9.68
N MET A 662 18.39 13.13 -9.95
CA MET A 662 17.61 14.30 -10.35
C MET A 662 16.91 14.12 -11.71
N GLU A 663 17.58 13.54 -12.69
CA GLU A 663 16.98 13.27 -14.00
C GLU A 663 15.88 12.23 -13.94
N ARG A 664 16.05 11.17 -13.13
CA ARG A 664 15.01 10.17 -12.90
C ARG A 664 13.81 10.75 -12.16
N ALA A 665 14.02 11.62 -11.16
CA ALA A 665 12.95 12.33 -10.48
C ALA A 665 12.18 13.26 -11.44
N LEU A 666 12.90 14.05 -12.24
CA LEU A 666 12.32 14.95 -13.25
C LEU A 666 11.47 14.19 -14.28
N ALA A 667 11.90 12.97 -14.68
CA ALA A 667 11.16 12.15 -15.64
C ALA A 667 9.71 11.90 -15.22
N TYR A 668 9.46 11.80 -13.91
CA TYR A 668 8.13 11.58 -13.33
C TYR A 668 7.51 12.84 -12.69
N GLY A 669 8.13 14.00 -12.85
CA GLY A 669 7.71 15.25 -12.22
C GLY A 669 7.71 15.16 -10.69
N MET A 670 8.71 14.47 -10.13
CA MET A 670 8.93 14.33 -8.70
C MET A 670 10.05 15.26 -8.24
N LEU A 671 10.03 15.66 -6.99
CA LEU A 671 10.96 16.63 -6.39
C LEU A 671 12.09 15.87 -5.67
N PRO A 672 13.36 16.04 -6.07
CA PRO A 672 14.48 15.26 -5.56
C PRO A 672 15.06 15.84 -4.26
N GLY A 673 14.58 15.40 -3.09
CA GLY A 673 15.14 15.73 -1.78
C GLY A 673 16.32 14.84 -1.39
N PHE A 674 17.10 15.30 -0.38
CA PHE A 674 18.30 14.60 0.12
C PHE A 674 18.27 14.61 1.65
N PHE A 675 18.67 13.50 2.29
CA PHE A 675 18.65 13.41 3.75
C PHE A 675 19.95 12.85 4.32
N SER A 676 19.99 11.57 4.74
CA SER A 676 21.15 10.96 5.38
C SER A 676 21.16 9.44 5.18
N ASP A 677 22.28 8.77 5.46
CA ASP A 677 22.41 7.32 5.30
C ASP A 677 21.61 6.55 6.38
N ASP A 678 21.64 7.04 7.61
CA ASP A 678 21.05 6.40 8.79
C ASP A 678 19.80 7.10 9.32
N GLY A 679 19.30 8.12 8.60
CA GLY A 679 18.15 8.92 9.04
C GLY A 679 18.43 9.88 10.19
N TYR A 680 19.70 10.04 10.63
CA TYR A 680 20.02 10.84 11.82
C TYR A 680 21.31 11.64 11.74
N THR A 681 22.40 11.04 11.25
CA THR A 681 23.72 11.68 11.18
C THR A 681 24.15 11.98 9.75
N ASP A 682 25.21 12.80 9.60
CA ASP A 682 25.83 13.16 8.31
C ASP A 682 24.81 13.60 7.24
N ARG A 683 23.90 14.50 7.65
CA ARG A 683 22.82 14.99 6.79
C ARG A 683 23.37 15.81 5.63
N TYR A 684 22.80 15.63 4.44
CA TYR A 684 23.28 16.25 3.21
C TYR A 684 23.39 17.77 3.31
N PHE A 685 22.35 18.44 3.78
CA PHE A 685 22.31 19.91 3.88
C PHE A 685 22.99 20.50 5.12
N GLU A 686 23.45 19.66 6.05
CA GLU A 686 24.32 20.10 7.16
C GLU A 686 25.81 20.09 6.78
N ASN A 687 26.17 19.47 5.65
CA ASN A 687 27.55 19.33 5.21
C ASN A 687 27.83 20.13 3.92
N PRO A 688 28.53 21.28 4.02
CA PRO A 688 28.87 22.09 2.85
C PRO A 688 29.63 21.33 1.75
N ALA A 689 30.43 20.33 2.11
CA ALA A 689 31.15 19.54 1.12
C ALA A 689 30.23 18.77 0.15
N TYR A 690 28.97 18.47 0.57
CA TYR A 690 28.01 17.80 -0.28
C TYR A 690 27.21 18.80 -1.11
N TYR A 691 26.49 19.73 -0.48
CA TYR A 691 25.59 20.60 -1.19
C TYR A 691 26.30 21.66 -2.05
N GLU A 692 27.51 22.13 -1.67
CA GLU A 692 28.28 23.04 -2.50
C GLU A 692 28.85 22.36 -3.76
N ARG A 693 29.27 21.09 -3.64
CA ARG A 693 29.67 20.27 -4.80
C ARG A 693 28.58 20.22 -5.88
N ASP A 694 27.32 20.16 -5.47
CA ASP A 694 26.18 19.87 -6.33
C ASP A 694 25.24 21.07 -6.56
N ARG A 695 25.54 22.23 -5.97
CA ARG A 695 24.69 23.45 -5.97
C ARG A 695 24.20 23.86 -7.37
N ASP A 696 25.07 23.80 -8.39
CA ASP A 696 24.70 24.12 -9.76
C ASP A 696 23.71 23.10 -10.37
N LEU A 697 23.70 21.85 -9.92
CA LEU A 697 22.71 20.86 -10.32
C LEU A 697 21.33 21.21 -9.76
N PHE A 698 21.26 21.70 -8.51
CA PHE A 698 20.01 22.18 -7.92
C PHE A 698 19.47 23.35 -8.72
N ARG A 699 20.31 24.35 -9.05
CA ARG A 699 19.92 25.49 -9.89
C ARG A 699 19.44 25.05 -11.28
N LYS A 700 19.95 23.95 -11.82
CA LYS A 700 19.56 23.43 -13.14
C LYS A 700 18.28 22.60 -13.09
N TYR A 701 18.21 21.58 -12.24
CA TYR A 701 17.19 20.55 -12.32
C TYR A 701 15.95 20.85 -11.47
N VAL A 702 16.11 21.46 -10.30
CA VAL A 702 14.97 21.68 -9.39
C VAL A 702 13.94 22.65 -9.96
N PRO A 703 14.31 23.79 -10.59
CA PRO A 703 13.33 24.63 -11.26
C PRO A 703 12.54 23.90 -12.35
N LEU A 704 13.20 23.03 -13.13
CA LEU A 704 12.53 22.21 -14.15
C LEU A 704 11.53 21.23 -13.53
N ALA A 705 11.91 20.57 -12.42
CA ALA A 705 11.02 19.68 -11.70
C ALA A 705 9.80 20.43 -11.12
N ILE A 706 10.01 21.64 -10.60
CA ILE A 706 8.92 22.52 -10.10
C ILE A 706 7.99 22.93 -11.23
N GLU A 707 8.52 23.38 -12.40
CA GLU A 707 7.71 23.73 -13.56
C GLU A 707 6.81 22.58 -14.01
N VAL A 708 7.39 21.37 -14.11
CA VAL A 708 6.70 20.14 -14.49
C VAL A 708 5.64 19.74 -13.46
N ALA A 709 6.00 19.73 -12.17
CA ALA A 709 5.08 19.40 -11.09
C ALA A 709 3.92 20.40 -11.01
N THR A 710 4.20 21.70 -11.18
CA THR A 710 3.19 22.77 -11.20
C THR A 710 2.22 22.62 -12.37
N ALA A 711 2.72 22.24 -13.55
CA ALA A 711 1.85 21.96 -14.70
C ALA A 711 0.90 20.77 -14.45
N GLY A 712 1.27 19.87 -13.59
CA GLY A 712 0.49 18.73 -13.13
C GLY A 712 0.47 17.57 -14.11
N TRP A 713 0.72 16.38 -13.60
CA TRP A 713 0.75 15.16 -14.39
C TRP A 713 -0.61 14.82 -15.04
N ARG A 714 -0.57 14.32 -16.27
CA ARG A 714 -1.74 13.89 -17.04
C ARG A 714 -1.68 12.39 -17.37
N PRO A 715 -2.70 11.63 -17.04
CA PRO A 715 -2.75 10.20 -17.38
C PRO A 715 -2.66 9.96 -18.90
N VAL A 716 -3.50 10.64 -19.68
CA VAL A 716 -3.57 10.50 -21.14
C VAL A 716 -2.60 11.46 -21.80
N ARG A 717 -1.74 10.92 -22.65
CA ARG A 717 -0.73 11.66 -23.39
C ARG A 717 -1.26 12.10 -24.74
N THR A 718 -1.11 13.37 -25.07
CA THR A 718 -1.57 13.99 -26.32
C THR A 718 -0.50 14.80 -27.03
N LEU A 719 0.61 15.12 -26.36
CA LEU A 719 1.66 15.96 -26.91
C LEU A 719 2.65 15.17 -27.76
N VAL A 720 3.10 14.03 -27.25
CA VAL A 720 4.13 13.23 -27.89
C VAL A 720 3.97 11.75 -27.57
N SER A 721 4.34 10.89 -28.51
CA SER A 721 4.40 9.44 -28.33
C SER A 721 5.74 8.87 -28.78
N CYS A 722 6.14 7.77 -28.20
CA CYS A 722 7.30 6.95 -28.54
C CYS A 722 6.88 5.49 -28.60
N SER A 723 7.45 4.73 -29.53
CA SER A 723 7.18 3.29 -29.67
C SER A 723 8.24 2.39 -29.01
N ASP A 724 9.34 2.96 -28.52
CA ASP A 724 10.39 2.20 -27.82
C ASP A 724 9.93 1.88 -26.39
N GLU A 725 9.91 0.59 -26.03
CA GLU A 725 9.42 0.13 -24.72
C GLU A 725 10.36 0.47 -23.55
N GLU A 726 11.64 0.72 -23.81
CA GLU A 726 12.60 1.16 -22.79
C GLU A 726 12.63 2.70 -22.64
N VAL A 727 11.80 3.41 -23.39
CA VAL A 727 11.67 4.88 -23.31
C VAL A 727 10.34 5.25 -22.69
N PHE A 728 10.40 5.94 -21.58
CA PHE A 728 9.24 6.37 -20.81
C PHE A 728 8.87 7.80 -21.19
N VAL A 729 7.63 7.99 -21.57
CA VAL A 729 7.10 9.31 -21.92
C VAL A 729 5.99 9.65 -20.94
N GLU A 730 6.11 10.80 -20.26
CA GLU A 730 5.07 11.33 -19.38
C GLU A 730 4.69 12.75 -19.80
N GLN A 731 3.45 13.14 -19.52
CA GLN A 731 2.92 14.46 -19.88
C GLN A 731 2.51 15.24 -18.64
N PHE A 732 2.81 16.56 -18.67
CA PHE A 732 2.46 17.49 -17.59
C PHE A 732 1.78 18.74 -18.18
N GLY A 733 0.55 18.97 -17.75
CA GLY A 733 -0.33 19.95 -18.38
C GLY A 733 -0.49 19.71 -19.88
N ASP A 734 -0.75 20.80 -20.60
CA ASP A 734 -0.81 20.82 -22.08
C ASP A 734 0.49 21.37 -22.71
N ARG A 735 1.57 21.45 -21.90
CA ARG A 735 2.81 22.11 -22.27
C ARG A 735 4.03 21.22 -22.27
N TYR A 736 4.20 20.37 -21.24
CA TYR A 736 5.45 19.64 -21.04
C TYR A 736 5.30 18.15 -21.30
N ALA A 737 6.36 17.57 -21.89
CA ALA A 737 6.53 16.12 -21.93
C ALA A 737 7.95 15.74 -21.54
N THR A 738 8.11 14.77 -20.67
CA THR A 738 9.39 14.13 -20.36
C THR A 738 9.58 12.90 -21.23
N VAL A 739 10.80 12.68 -21.70
CA VAL A 739 11.20 11.49 -22.46
C VAL A 739 12.45 10.94 -21.78
N PHE A 740 12.33 9.77 -21.15
CA PHE A 740 13.38 9.19 -20.33
C PHE A 740 13.85 7.85 -20.89
N ASN A 741 15.17 7.72 -21.09
CA ASN A 741 15.79 6.44 -21.45
C ASN A 741 16.01 5.61 -20.18
N ALA A 742 15.28 4.52 -20.03
CA ALA A 742 15.38 3.63 -18.86
C ALA A 742 16.54 2.63 -18.94
N SER A 743 17.21 2.49 -20.08
CA SER A 743 18.39 1.64 -20.19
C SER A 743 19.52 2.15 -19.29
N VAL A 744 20.11 1.25 -18.51
CA VAL A 744 21.22 1.61 -17.61
C VAL A 744 22.58 1.72 -18.32
N SER A 745 22.69 1.21 -19.57
CA SER A 745 23.97 1.07 -20.27
C SER A 745 23.96 1.51 -21.72
N SER A 746 22.80 1.69 -22.34
CA SER A 746 22.70 1.94 -23.78
C SER A 746 22.07 3.29 -24.07
N GLU A 747 22.73 4.08 -24.89
CA GLU A 747 22.14 5.25 -25.52
C GLU A 747 21.00 4.81 -26.45
N LYS A 748 19.90 5.58 -26.45
CA LYS A 748 18.74 5.32 -27.31
C LYS A 748 18.59 6.41 -28.36
N ARG A 749 18.49 5.99 -29.61
CA ARG A 749 18.08 6.86 -30.71
C ARG A 749 16.62 6.59 -31.02
N VAL A 750 15.74 7.48 -30.61
CA VAL A 750 14.29 7.24 -30.63
C VAL A 750 13.57 8.19 -31.58
N THR A 751 12.54 7.68 -32.25
CA THR A 751 11.64 8.50 -33.05
C THR A 751 10.42 8.88 -32.23
N LEU A 752 10.27 10.16 -32.00
CA LEU A 752 9.09 10.74 -31.34
C LEU A 752 8.08 11.19 -32.41
N ARG A 753 6.79 11.07 -32.11
CA ARG A 753 5.69 11.56 -32.95
C ARG A 753 4.89 12.61 -32.21
N SER A 754 4.62 13.74 -32.87
CA SER A 754 3.83 14.85 -32.33
C SER A 754 3.08 15.57 -33.47
N ALA A 755 1.88 16.09 -33.14
CA ALA A 755 1.15 17.01 -34.01
C ALA A 755 1.69 18.46 -33.94
N ARG A 756 2.58 18.74 -33.00
CA ARG A 756 3.24 20.05 -32.85
C ARG A 756 4.44 20.13 -33.80
N ALA A 757 4.74 21.32 -34.29
CA ALA A 757 5.86 21.54 -35.20
C ALA A 757 7.25 21.51 -34.52
N SER A 758 7.31 21.93 -33.26
CA SER A 758 8.55 21.93 -32.47
C SER A 758 8.30 22.00 -30.99
N ALA A 759 9.34 21.70 -30.21
CA ALA A 759 9.41 21.91 -28.76
C ALA A 759 10.83 22.40 -28.40
N ALA A 760 10.94 23.20 -27.34
CA ALA A 760 12.22 23.51 -26.73
C ALA A 760 12.63 22.34 -25.82
N GLU A 761 13.83 21.80 -25.98
CA GLU A 761 14.38 20.79 -25.07
C GLU A 761 15.14 21.53 -23.95
N ARG A 762 14.60 21.43 -22.73
CA ARG A 762 14.99 22.31 -21.62
C ARG A 762 16.25 21.84 -20.87
N VAL A 763 16.61 20.55 -20.97
CA VAL A 763 17.77 19.99 -20.23
C VAL A 763 19.08 20.33 -20.93
N THR A 764 19.11 20.29 -22.30
CA THR A 764 20.29 20.57 -23.10
C THR A 764 20.25 21.96 -23.77
N GLY A 765 19.07 22.59 -23.80
CA GLY A 765 18.87 23.88 -24.49
C GLY A 765 18.64 23.76 -26.00
N ALA A 766 18.49 22.56 -26.54
CA ALA A 766 18.28 22.30 -27.96
C ALA A 766 16.83 22.59 -28.41
N THR A 767 16.61 22.65 -29.73
CA THR A 767 15.27 22.67 -30.31
C THR A 767 14.96 21.31 -30.93
N CYS A 768 13.83 20.70 -30.53
CA CYS A 768 13.30 19.48 -31.10
C CYS A 768 12.28 19.84 -32.20
N ALA A 769 12.65 19.70 -33.49
CA ALA A 769 11.76 19.97 -34.60
C ALA A 769 11.09 18.70 -35.10
N PHE A 770 9.76 18.72 -35.28
CA PHE A 770 8.95 17.59 -35.76
C PHE A 770 8.68 17.73 -37.26
N ALA A 771 9.66 17.35 -38.09
CA ALA A 771 9.52 17.33 -39.54
C ALA A 771 8.59 16.18 -39.97
N GLY A 772 7.50 16.50 -40.66
CA GLY A 772 6.48 15.50 -41.02
C GLY A 772 5.82 14.84 -39.82
N GLY A 773 5.76 15.51 -38.68
CA GLY A 773 5.22 14.99 -37.45
C GLY A 773 6.16 14.07 -36.64
N CYS A 774 7.43 13.94 -37.07
CA CYS A 774 8.43 13.10 -36.42
C CYS A 774 9.68 13.88 -36.03
N ALA A 775 10.27 13.56 -34.92
CA ALA A 775 11.60 14.04 -34.49
C ALA A 775 12.45 12.86 -34.01
N VAL A 776 13.75 12.94 -34.20
CA VAL A 776 14.69 11.92 -33.67
C VAL A 776 15.49 12.55 -32.54
N LEU A 777 15.54 11.86 -31.40
CA LEU A 777 16.35 12.25 -30.25
C LEU A 777 17.34 11.14 -29.89
N GLU A 778 18.54 11.57 -29.50
CA GLU A 778 19.54 10.73 -28.86
C GLU A 778 19.52 11.01 -27.35
N ILE A 779 19.32 9.96 -26.59
CA ILE A 779 19.12 10.04 -25.14
C ILE A 779 20.11 9.11 -24.47
N PRO A 780 21.11 9.62 -23.73
CA PRO A 780 22.05 8.81 -22.98
C PRO A 780 21.36 7.86 -21.98
N PRO A 781 22.05 6.82 -21.50
CA PRO A 781 21.53 5.94 -20.47
C PRO A 781 21.03 6.70 -19.23
N GLU A 782 19.92 6.28 -18.68
CA GLU A 782 19.27 6.87 -17.48
C GLU A 782 19.15 8.40 -17.52
N SER A 783 18.94 8.96 -18.73
CA SER A 783 18.84 10.41 -18.93
C SER A 783 17.46 10.83 -19.42
N VAL A 784 17.07 12.05 -19.07
CA VAL A 784 15.78 12.66 -19.43
C VAL A 784 15.97 13.77 -20.48
N ARG A 785 14.95 13.93 -21.34
CA ARG A 785 14.71 15.12 -22.14
C ARG A 785 13.40 15.75 -21.73
N LEU A 786 13.39 17.04 -21.46
CA LEU A 786 12.17 17.78 -21.12
C LEU A 786 11.78 18.65 -22.33
N LEU A 787 10.71 18.28 -22.98
CA LEU A 787 10.15 18.98 -24.13
C LEU A 787 9.09 20.00 -23.68
N ASP A 788 9.34 21.27 -23.96
CA ASP A 788 8.42 22.38 -23.74
C ASP A 788 7.78 22.80 -25.06
N PHE A 789 6.50 22.52 -25.22
CA PHE A 789 5.71 22.82 -26.42
C PHE A 789 5.13 24.25 -26.42
N GLY A 790 5.45 25.05 -25.38
CA GLY A 790 4.86 26.38 -25.20
C GLY A 790 3.36 26.33 -24.84
N THR A 791 2.80 27.45 -24.50
CA THR A 791 1.36 27.61 -24.32
C THR A 791 0.68 27.68 -25.68
N THR A 792 -0.32 26.84 -25.93
CA THR A 792 -1.20 27.03 -27.11
C THR A 792 -1.94 28.34 -26.90
N PRO A 793 -1.92 29.31 -27.87
CA PRO A 793 -2.84 30.43 -27.77
C PRO A 793 -4.26 29.90 -27.66
N GLN A 794 -4.95 30.21 -26.58
CA GLN A 794 -6.41 29.99 -26.53
C GLN A 794 -6.96 30.75 -27.75
N LYS A 795 -7.58 30.05 -28.72
CA LYS A 795 -8.40 30.71 -29.73
C LYS A 795 -9.43 31.51 -28.96
N GLY A 796 -9.28 32.80 -28.95
CA GLY A 796 -10.15 33.73 -28.28
C GLY A 796 -11.61 33.38 -28.62
N VAL A 797 -12.40 33.03 -27.62
CA VAL A 797 -13.83 33.14 -27.73
C VAL A 797 -14.10 34.62 -27.97
N PRO A 798 -14.77 35.02 -29.03
CA PRO A 798 -15.13 36.40 -29.23
C PRO A 798 -16.02 36.82 -28.05
N LEU A 799 -15.56 37.74 -27.24
CA LEU A 799 -16.41 38.49 -26.35
C LEU A 799 -17.46 39.20 -27.24
N THR A 800 -18.61 38.56 -27.43
CA THR A 800 -19.77 39.23 -27.96
C THR A 800 -20.16 40.34 -26.98
N GLY A 801 -19.90 41.54 -27.39
CA GLY A 801 -20.32 42.73 -26.70
C GLY A 801 -21.82 42.69 -26.40
N LYS A 802 -22.17 43.00 -25.17
CA LYS A 802 -23.48 43.50 -24.83
C LYS A 802 -23.38 44.91 -24.31
N GLU A 803 -24.04 45.70 -25.10
CA GLU A 803 -24.39 47.10 -24.98
C GLU A 803 -24.66 47.57 -23.54
N GLN A 804 -24.21 48.73 -23.29
CA GLN A 804 -24.75 49.67 -22.34
C GLN A 804 -26.17 50.01 -22.72
N SER A 805 -27.12 49.91 -21.82
CA SER A 805 -28.24 50.84 -21.75
C SER A 805 -28.91 50.79 -20.39
N LYS A 806 -28.84 51.94 -19.73
CA LYS A 806 -29.74 52.49 -18.67
C LYS A 806 -29.76 51.80 -17.31
#